data_7af8bac581c1ec42581b8a8114e897e0
#
_entry.id   7af8bac581c1ec42581b8a8114e897e0
#
_cell.length_a   1.000
_cell.length_b   1.000
_cell.length_c   1.000
_cell.angle_alpha   90.00
_cell.angle_beta   90.00
_cell.angle_gamma   90.00
#
_symmetry.space_group_name_H-M   'P 1'
#
loop_
_entity.id
_entity.type
_entity.pdbx_description
1 polymer ?
#
loop_
_entity_poly.entity_id
_entity_poly.type
_entity_poly.pdbx_seq_one_letter_code
_entity_poly.pdbx_strand_id
1 'polypeptide(L)'
;MKKILNTLLLLLACVATEAKVIKVTLADGTVKVYTSSELSAIDFNDDGTLTVTTYDGQQMPALGAAFDELTIGDEPAITEVFPDTLSFNIDADGTPVNLHTDRAIMKVNYVYPSVDPFGEPVTLSGTILIPEDIWTGQSRSEGLLMVNHYTKFHRNEAPTISNGELENILLANPFYPKYIIVESDFYGFGATVRFPQAFMQGMVNARSSLDGLLTARELLTQMGFDYGPLCFNIGYSSGGFDALAAQKLRDMEYADRITFDKTFSGGGPSDVRETYRQYVLTDSTAYNAVPLLLMVCTNETQHLGLNYSDVFQPYIAGRIDELILSKAFSSWPVCDSIGREKKIHEILSPTYCNLDSPESQFMQQLFTSFSMNNDDWTPDPSQRIFLFHSRGDDYVPIQSARPMIPFFKAKGFEPSIIPGRTNLQTNFVVRNMGHLSATFIYYIQTLAAIEAWPKMYVDGQLRPEYQALVSVDFDIVQCMRQLDAMGFDCRGLISNIVAIMTGNQGGEGTQLDPQTITALLNQQLEKLGITQQELMEMSEDSGLDLNKLITDLIVYFSEQPETDGEGEGHQPGDQTEGNDDGEGEGEDNTEGNGESKGAGATAPQQRAARLIKAIETPVTPVAKNVQLLHEWLRDYLKK
;
A
#
# COMPACT_ATOMS: atom_id res chain seq x y z
N MET A 1 16.86 22.44 -50.29
CA MET A 1 16.48 23.14 -49.06
C MET A 1 15.88 22.16 -48.03
N LYS A 2 14.88 21.32 -48.39
CA LYS A 2 14.26 20.35 -47.44
C LYS A 2 15.28 19.37 -46.80
N LYS A 3 16.20 18.77 -47.59
CA LYS A 3 17.24 17.86 -47.01
C LYS A 3 18.22 18.56 -46.06
N ILE A 4 18.50 19.84 -46.28
CA ILE A 4 19.37 20.63 -45.41
C ILE A 4 18.65 20.96 -44.10
N LEU A 5 17.33 21.19 -44.16
CA LEU A 5 16.50 21.44 -42.95
C LEU A 5 16.38 20.17 -42.09
N ASN A 6 16.21 18.99 -42.70
CA ASN A 6 16.17 17.71 -42.01
C ASN A 6 17.50 17.39 -41.30
N THR A 7 18.63 17.61 -41.97
CA THR A 7 19.95 17.41 -41.35
C THR A 7 20.22 18.43 -40.26
N LEU A 8 19.72 19.65 -40.39
CA LEU A 8 19.87 20.70 -39.34
C LEU A 8 19.01 20.43 -38.12
N LEU A 9 17.79 19.93 -38.28
CA LEU A 9 16.90 19.54 -37.20
C LEU A 9 17.43 18.32 -36.41
N LEU A 10 17.97 17.32 -37.12
CA LEU A 10 18.61 16.17 -36.47
C LEU A 10 19.95 16.55 -35.82
N LEU A 11 20.76 17.41 -36.41
CA LEU A 11 21.97 17.92 -35.79
C LEU A 11 21.68 18.75 -34.53
N LEU A 12 20.61 19.54 -34.50
CA LEU A 12 20.16 20.25 -33.30
C LEU A 12 19.65 19.31 -32.22
N ALA A 13 19.01 18.20 -32.57
CA ALA A 13 18.58 17.15 -31.61
C ALA A 13 19.77 16.31 -31.09
N CYS A 14 20.79 16.05 -31.94
CA CYS A 14 21.97 15.26 -31.56
C CYS A 14 23.05 16.06 -30.80
N VAL A 15 23.05 17.38 -30.85
CA VAL A 15 24.03 18.23 -30.10
C VAL A 15 23.59 18.51 -28.68
N ALA A 16 22.34 18.27 -28.34
CA ALA A 16 21.87 18.38 -26.96
C ALA A 16 22.32 17.15 -26.15
N THR A 17 23.05 17.36 -25.09
CA THR A 17 23.44 16.33 -24.11
C THR A 17 22.24 15.81 -23.29
N GLU A 18 21.05 16.36 -23.53
CA GLU A 18 19.79 16.01 -22.89
C GLU A 18 18.82 15.41 -23.90
N ALA A 19 18.07 14.40 -23.49
CA ALA A 19 17.02 13.81 -24.30
C ALA A 19 15.92 14.85 -24.63
N LYS A 20 15.41 14.82 -25.86
CA LYS A 20 14.36 15.72 -26.33
C LYS A 20 13.13 14.94 -26.73
N VAL A 21 11.97 15.50 -26.43
CA VAL A 21 10.68 15.02 -26.90
C VAL A 21 10.35 15.72 -28.22
N ILE A 22 10.03 14.93 -29.23
CA ILE A 22 9.65 15.39 -30.57
C ILE A 22 8.17 15.09 -30.74
N LYS A 23 7.35 16.14 -30.79
CA LYS A 23 5.92 16.05 -31.09
C LYS A 23 5.67 16.36 -32.56
N VAL A 24 4.93 15.49 -33.23
CA VAL A 24 4.47 15.66 -34.59
C VAL A 24 2.94 15.79 -34.56
N THR A 25 2.44 16.94 -34.96
CA THR A 25 1.00 17.16 -35.14
C THR A 25 0.66 16.99 -36.62
N LEU A 26 -0.38 16.21 -36.89
CA LEU A 26 -0.90 15.96 -38.23
C LEU A 26 -2.12 16.86 -38.50
N ALA A 27 -2.45 17.05 -39.75
CA ALA A 27 -3.54 17.92 -40.20
C ALA A 27 -4.94 17.46 -39.72
N ASP A 28 -5.07 16.22 -39.31
CA ASP A 28 -6.28 15.67 -38.72
C ASP A 28 -6.36 15.89 -37.18
N GLY A 29 -5.35 16.57 -36.59
CA GLY A 29 -5.24 16.81 -35.16
C GLY A 29 -4.58 15.68 -34.36
N THR A 30 -4.16 14.59 -35.03
CA THR A 30 -3.41 13.51 -34.37
C THR A 30 -2.02 13.99 -33.93
N VAL A 31 -1.65 13.70 -32.69
CA VAL A 31 -0.33 14.00 -32.14
C VAL A 31 0.45 12.72 -31.91
N LYS A 32 1.63 12.63 -32.55
CA LYS A 32 2.62 11.56 -32.35
C LYS A 32 3.81 12.08 -31.58
N VAL A 33 4.33 11.28 -30.64
CA VAL A 33 5.44 11.68 -29.76
C VAL A 33 6.57 10.67 -29.86
N TYR A 34 7.78 11.20 -30.03
CA TYR A 34 9.02 10.44 -30.11
C TYR A 34 10.07 11.04 -29.19
N THR A 35 11.07 10.25 -28.81
CA THR A 35 12.26 10.78 -28.15
C THR A 35 13.43 10.87 -29.13
N SER A 36 14.32 11.82 -28.91
CA SER A 36 15.51 11.99 -29.76
C SER A 36 16.44 10.76 -29.72
N SER A 37 16.37 9.96 -28.62
CA SER A 37 17.15 8.72 -28.48
C SER A 37 16.62 7.54 -29.31
N GLU A 38 15.37 7.62 -29.78
CA GLU A 38 14.73 6.55 -30.55
C GLU A 38 14.85 6.75 -32.07
N LEU A 39 15.06 7.99 -32.48
CA LEU A 39 14.98 8.35 -33.88
C LEU A 39 16.34 8.49 -34.56
N SER A 40 16.51 7.85 -35.70
CA SER A 40 17.64 8.09 -36.61
C SER A 40 17.34 9.08 -37.73
N ALA A 41 16.06 9.19 -38.14
CA ALA A 41 15.65 10.14 -39.17
C ALA A 41 14.14 10.45 -39.12
N ILE A 42 13.80 11.67 -39.56
CA ILE A 42 12.43 12.07 -39.93
C ILE A 42 12.49 12.63 -41.35
N ASP A 43 11.83 11.97 -42.29
CA ASP A 43 11.80 12.36 -43.70
C ASP A 43 10.44 12.94 -44.07
N PHE A 44 10.48 14.11 -44.73
CA PHE A 44 9.28 14.76 -45.28
C PHE A 44 9.07 14.25 -46.72
N ASN A 45 7.95 13.59 -46.93
CA ASN A 45 7.57 13.04 -48.22
C ASN A 45 7.00 14.11 -49.16
N ASP A 46 7.05 13.86 -50.47
CA ASP A 46 6.54 14.83 -51.48
C ASP A 46 5.02 14.94 -51.44
N ASP A 47 4.31 13.97 -50.86
CA ASP A 47 2.86 13.97 -50.67
C ASP A 47 2.41 14.70 -49.38
N GLY A 48 3.36 15.26 -48.62
CA GLY A 48 3.10 15.97 -47.38
C GLY A 48 3.06 15.10 -46.13
N THR A 49 3.28 13.79 -46.25
CA THR A 49 3.37 12.88 -45.12
C THR A 49 4.79 12.85 -44.52
N LEU A 50 4.94 12.24 -43.35
CA LEU A 50 6.21 11.99 -42.68
C LEU A 50 6.53 10.51 -42.61
N THR A 51 7.79 10.15 -42.86
CA THR A 51 8.35 8.84 -42.53
C THR A 51 9.32 8.99 -41.37
N VAL A 52 9.15 8.18 -40.36
CA VAL A 52 10.01 8.16 -39.16
C VAL A 52 10.86 6.89 -39.23
N THR A 53 12.18 7.02 -39.08
CA THR A 53 13.12 5.90 -39.01
C THR A 53 13.75 5.83 -37.64
N THR A 54 13.73 4.68 -37.02
CA THR A 54 14.32 4.43 -35.69
C THR A 54 15.80 4.02 -35.81
N TYR A 55 16.56 4.02 -34.72
CA TYR A 55 17.99 3.67 -34.75
C TYR A 55 18.26 2.22 -35.13
N ASP A 56 17.31 1.30 -34.95
CA ASP A 56 17.39 -0.08 -35.42
C ASP A 56 17.08 -0.23 -36.95
N GLY A 57 16.84 0.90 -37.61
CA GLY A 57 16.60 0.95 -39.06
C GLY A 57 15.18 0.60 -39.48
N GLN A 58 14.25 0.43 -38.53
CA GLN A 58 12.85 0.22 -38.87
C GLN A 58 12.22 1.54 -39.34
N GLN A 59 11.60 1.50 -40.49
CA GLN A 59 10.76 2.59 -40.95
C GLN A 59 9.35 2.39 -40.42
N MET A 60 8.89 3.35 -39.66
CA MET A 60 7.48 3.35 -39.27
C MET A 60 6.60 3.64 -40.48
N PRO A 61 5.40 3.04 -40.56
CA PRO A 61 4.43 3.38 -41.61
C PRO A 61 4.27 4.90 -41.69
N ALA A 62 4.16 5.42 -42.91
CA ALA A 62 3.88 6.84 -43.10
C ALA A 62 2.66 7.25 -42.26
N LEU A 63 2.80 8.32 -41.48
CA LEU A 63 1.70 8.80 -40.68
C LEU A 63 0.51 9.10 -41.57
N GLY A 64 -0.69 8.59 -41.21
CA GLY A 64 -1.84 8.49 -42.11
C GLY A 64 -2.48 9.81 -42.54
N ALA A 65 -1.98 10.95 -42.07
CA ALA A 65 -2.42 12.29 -42.45
C ALA A 65 -1.24 13.18 -42.76
N ALA A 66 -1.52 14.29 -43.48
CA ALA A 66 -0.51 15.27 -43.79
C ALA A 66 0.07 15.91 -42.52
N PHE A 67 1.37 16.24 -42.60
CA PHE A 67 2.07 16.95 -41.55
C PHE A 67 1.54 18.38 -41.37
N ASP A 68 1.31 18.81 -40.13
CA ASP A 68 0.93 20.17 -39.76
C ASP A 68 2.06 20.88 -39.00
N GLU A 69 2.46 20.35 -37.84
CA GLU A 69 3.47 20.97 -36.99
C GLU A 69 4.42 19.94 -36.38
N LEU A 70 5.69 20.35 -36.20
CA LEU A 70 6.69 19.62 -35.42
C LEU A 70 7.28 20.53 -34.37
N THR A 71 7.19 20.09 -33.09
CA THR A 71 7.83 20.78 -31.98
C THR A 71 8.87 19.88 -31.33
N ILE A 72 9.97 20.50 -30.86
CA ILE A 72 11.03 19.83 -30.10
C ILE A 72 11.08 20.51 -28.73
N GLY A 73 10.81 19.76 -27.69
CA GLY A 73 10.87 20.19 -26.31
C GLY A 73 11.83 19.35 -25.47
N ASP A 74 12.05 19.77 -24.24
CA ASP A 74 12.79 18.97 -23.29
C ASP A 74 11.94 17.77 -22.88
N GLU A 75 12.57 16.61 -22.73
CA GLU A 75 11.90 15.46 -22.12
C GLU A 75 11.53 15.88 -20.69
N PRO A 76 10.28 15.64 -20.24
CA PRO A 76 9.92 15.96 -18.86
C PRO A 76 10.92 15.28 -17.94
N ALA A 77 11.69 16.08 -17.20
CA ALA A 77 12.62 15.53 -16.25
C ALA A 77 11.80 14.72 -15.23
N ILE A 78 12.08 13.43 -15.12
CA ILE A 78 11.71 12.70 -13.91
C ILE A 78 12.62 13.27 -12.83
N THR A 79 12.08 14.15 -12.02
CA THR A 79 12.77 14.80 -10.92
C THR A 79 12.87 13.86 -9.69
N GLU A 80 12.96 12.58 -9.89
CA GLU A 80 13.20 11.63 -8.81
C GLU A 80 14.63 11.10 -8.89
N VAL A 81 15.56 12.00 -8.69
CA VAL A 81 16.82 11.63 -8.06
C VAL A 81 16.48 11.31 -6.62
N PHE A 82 16.89 10.13 -6.12
CA PHE A 82 16.84 9.86 -4.67
C PHE A 82 17.49 11.03 -3.95
N PRO A 83 16.76 11.87 -3.26
CA PRO A 83 17.39 12.73 -2.30
C PRO A 83 17.91 11.83 -1.17
N ASP A 84 19.06 12.14 -0.60
CA ASP A 84 19.53 11.52 0.65
C ASP A 84 18.47 11.62 1.76
N THR A 85 17.43 12.40 1.54
CA THR A 85 16.32 12.65 2.45
C THR A 85 15.01 12.69 1.69
N LEU A 86 14.09 11.80 2.02
CA LEU A 86 12.70 11.81 1.55
C LEU A 86 11.83 12.57 2.55
N SER A 87 11.09 13.55 2.07
CA SER A 87 10.11 14.30 2.86
C SER A 87 8.69 13.94 2.44
N PHE A 88 7.88 13.53 3.38
CA PHE A 88 6.46 13.23 3.17
C PHE A 88 5.58 14.15 3.99
N ASN A 89 4.46 14.55 3.44
CA ASN A 89 3.37 15.16 4.20
C ASN A 89 2.45 14.03 4.66
N ILE A 90 2.48 13.73 5.96
CA ILE A 90 1.74 12.58 6.52
C ILE A 90 0.43 13.01 7.17
N ASP A 91 0.30 14.26 7.57
CA ASP A 91 -0.90 14.79 8.20
C ASP A 91 -1.61 15.86 7.34
N ALA A 92 -2.83 16.20 7.74
CA ALA A 92 -3.61 17.25 7.10
C ALA A 92 -2.95 18.64 7.23
N ASP A 93 -2.03 18.81 8.17
CA ASP A 93 -1.29 20.04 8.44
C ASP A 93 0.03 20.10 7.65
N GLY A 94 0.36 19.03 6.91
CA GLY A 94 1.53 19.00 6.04
C GLY A 94 2.86 18.88 6.78
N THR A 95 2.89 18.26 7.96
CA THR A 95 4.14 18.04 8.70
C THR A 95 5.05 17.07 7.95
N PRO A 96 6.23 17.51 7.48
CA PRO A 96 7.13 16.65 6.73
C PRO A 96 7.82 15.65 7.64
N VAL A 97 7.85 14.37 7.23
CA VAL A 97 8.71 13.35 7.80
C VAL A 97 9.90 13.15 6.89
N ASN A 98 11.10 13.33 7.43
CA ASN A 98 12.35 13.17 6.71
C ASN A 98 12.95 11.79 7.01
N LEU A 99 13.11 10.98 5.98
CA LEU A 99 13.80 9.69 6.04
C LEU A 99 15.20 9.85 5.40
N HIS A 100 16.23 9.54 6.16
CA HIS A 100 17.61 9.54 5.65
C HIS A 100 17.99 8.14 5.17
N THR A 101 18.51 8.05 3.95
CA THR A 101 19.07 6.84 3.37
C THR A 101 20.59 6.99 3.31
N ASP A 102 21.27 6.47 4.31
CA ASP A 102 22.74 6.58 4.47
C ASP A 102 23.49 5.29 4.11
N ARG A 103 22.81 4.30 3.52
CA ARG A 103 23.38 3.01 3.16
C ARG A 103 23.40 2.82 1.65
N ALA A 104 24.50 2.29 1.13
CA ALA A 104 24.62 1.95 -0.27
C ALA A 104 23.82 0.69 -0.63
N ILE A 105 23.28 0.66 -1.84
CA ILE A 105 22.57 -0.48 -2.41
C ILE A 105 23.26 -0.86 -3.71
N MET A 106 23.61 -2.15 -3.86
CA MET A 106 24.06 -2.68 -5.13
C MET A 106 22.83 -2.97 -5.99
N LYS A 107 22.75 -2.33 -7.15
CA LYS A 107 21.71 -2.57 -8.16
C LYS A 107 22.26 -3.44 -9.28
N VAL A 108 21.61 -4.58 -9.52
CA VAL A 108 21.96 -5.52 -10.59
C VAL A 108 20.79 -5.60 -11.56
N ASN A 109 20.93 -4.97 -12.73
CA ASN A 109 19.96 -5.12 -13.80
C ASN A 109 20.21 -6.40 -14.59
N TYR A 110 19.16 -7.10 -14.95
CA TYR A 110 19.23 -8.35 -15.69
C TYR A 110 18.09 -8.47 -16.70
N VAL A 111 18.28 -9.36 -17.66
CA VAL A 111 17.25 -9.74 -18.64
C VAL A 111 16.94 -11.22 -18.49
N TYR A 112 15.71 -11.61 -18.83
CA TYR A 112 15.26 -12.99 -18.67
C TYR A 112 14.21 -13.36 -19.73
N PRO A 113 14.13 -14.67 -20.11
CA PRO A 113 13.10 -15.15 -21.02
C PRO A 113 11.74 -15.20 -20.31
N SER A 114 10.70 -14.82 -21.02
CA SER A 114 9.31 -14.90 -20.59
C SER A 114 8.39 -14.99 -21.81
N VAL A 115 7.12 -14.68 -21.66
CA VAL A 115 6.17 -14.58 -22.76
C VAL A 115 5.43 -13.25 -22.73
N ASP A 116 5.02 -12.81 -23.92
CA ASP A 116 4.19 -11.61 -24.10
C ASP A 116 2.71 -11.88 -23.75
N PRO A 117 1.80 -10.89 -23.84
CA PRO A 117 0.37 -11.08 -23.59
C PRO A 117 -0.31 -12.16 -24.46
N PHE A 118 0.31 -12.57 -25.57
CA PHE A 118 -0.22 -13.57 -26.50
C PHE A 118 0.42 -14.96 -26.32
N GLY A 119 1.35 -15.10 -25.37
CA GLY A 119 2.08 -16.34 -25.13
C GLY A 119 3.31 -16.54 -26.01
N GLU A 120 3.68 -15.53 -26.81
CA GLU A 120 4.88 -15.60 -27.65
C GLU A 120 6.14 -15.30 -26.84
N PRO A 121 7.28 -15.96 -27.14
CA PRO A 121 8.53 -15.74 -26.41
C PRO A 121 9.00 -14.29 -26.49
N VAL A 122 9.35 -13.72 -25.33
CA VAL A 122 9.89 -12.35 -25.23
C VAL A 122 11.01 -12.30 -24.19
N THR A 123 11.93 -11.36 -24.37
CA THR A 123 12.93 -11.04 -23.34
C THR A 123 12.43 -9.86 -22.51
N LEU A 124 12.26 -10.07 -21.22
CA LEU A 124 11.94 -9.04 -20.24
C LEU A 124 13.17 -8.62 -19.45
N SER A 125 13.04 -7.57 -18.65
CA SER A 125 14.09 -7.07 -17.77
C SER A 125 13.58 -6.85 -16.35
N GLY A 126 14.52 -6.81 -15.43
CA GLY A 126 14.25 -6.57 -14.00
C GLY A 126 15.52 -6.15 -13.27
N THR A 127 15.37 -5.87 -12.00
CA THR A 127 16.47 -5.43 -11.13
C THR A 127 16.49 -6.23 -9.84
N ILE A 128 17.70 -6.42 -9.31
CA ILE A 128 17.97 -6.96 -7.98
C ILE A 128 18.63 -5.85 -7.18
N LEU A 129 18.10 -5.55 -6.01
CA LEU A 129 18.66 -4.58 -5.08
C LEU A 129 19.23 -5.31 -3.86
N ILE A 130 20.53 -5.21 -3.67
CA ILE A 130 21.25 -5.90 -2.61
C ILE A 130 21.77 -4.86 -1.60
N PRO A 131 21.29 -4.87 -0.34
CA PRO A 131 21.75 -3.96 0.71
C PRO A 131 23.24 -4.09 1.00
N GLU A 132 23.87 -2.99 1.42
CA GLU A 132 25.31 -2.91 1.68
C GLU A 132 25.81 -3.99 2.64
N ASP A 133 25.11 -4.21 3.73
CA ASP A 133 25.51 -5.20 4.74
C ASP A 133 25.56 -6.63 4.16
N ILE A 134 24.74 -6.92 3.14
CA ILE A 134 24.71 -8.23 2.47
C ILE A 134 25.84 -8.34 1.44
N TRP A 135 25.97 -7.37 0.51
CA TRP A 135 26.98 -7.49 -0.54
C TRP A 135 28.42 -7.30 -0.02
N THR A 136 28.61 -6.62 1.12
CA THR A 136 29.90 -6.55 1.82
C THR A 136 30.20 -7.78 2.68
N GLY A 137 29.23 -8.66 2.88
CA GLY A 137 29.35 -9.86 3.72
C GLY A 137 29.29 -9.59 5.22
N GLN A 138 28.85 -8.39 5.64
CA GLN A 138 28.63 -8.06 7.05
C GLN A 138 27.41 -8.76 7.64
N SER A 139 26.40 -9.02 6.83
CA SER A 139 25.23 -9.81 7.20
C SER A 139 24.87 -10.82 6.12
N ARG A 140 24.00 -11.79 6.47
CA ARG A 140 23.38 -12.70 5.52
C ARG A 140 21.97 -12.21 5.22
N SER A 141 21.50 -12.45 4.00
CA SER A 141 20.11 -12.23 3.67
C SER A 141 19.22 -13.24 4.40
N GLU A 142 18.10 -12.79 4.94
CA GLU A 142 17.04 -13.65 5.50
C GLU A 142 16.12 -14.20 4.41
N GLY A 143 16.03 -13.50 3.24
CA GLY A 143 15.18 -13.89 2.15
C GLY A 143 15.09 -12.87 1.02
N LEU A 144 14.11 -13.10 0.16
CA LEU A 144 13.79 -12.25 -0.99
C LEU A 144 12.47 -11.50 -0.76
N LEU A 145 12.43 -10.25 -1.18
CA LEU A 145 11.21 -9.47 -1.35
C LEU A 145 10.94 -9.33 -2.85
N MET A 146 9.96 -10.06 -3.38
CA MET A 146 9.47 -9.84 -4.73
C MET A 146 8.50 -8.68 -4.69
N VAL A 147 8.88 -7.56 -5.31
CA VAL A 147 8.11 -6.32 -5.32
C VAL A 147 7.43 -6.14 -6.66
N ASN A 148 6.13 -5.92 -6.63
CA ASN A 148 5.33 -5.55 -7.79
C ASN A 148 5.08 -4.05 -7.69
N HIS A 149 5.62 -3.30 -8.65
CA HIS A 149 5.61 -1.85 -8.60
C HIS A 149 4.21 -1.25 -8.84
N TYR A 150 3.97 -0.04 -8.31
CA TYR A 150 2.77 0.73 -8.57
C TYR A 150 2.68 1.19 -10.05
N THR A 151 1.58 1.86 -10.41
CA THR A 151 1.29 2.34 -11.78
C THR A 151 2.39 3.23 -12.32
N LYS A 152 2.97 2.84 -13.45
CA LYS A 152 4.00 3.57 -14.19
C LYS A 152 3.41 4.16 -15.47
N PHE A 153 3.88 5.34 -15.83
CA PHE A 153 3.51 6.04 -17.07
C PHE A 153 4.72 6.33 -17.92
N HIS A 154 5.78 6.87 -17.33
CA HIS A 154 6.97 7.27 -18.07
C HIS A 154 7.93 6.09 -18.23
N ARG A 155 8.58 6.00 -19.39
CA ARG A 155 9.53 4.92 -19.72
C ARG A 155 10.70 4.80 -18.75
N ASN A 156 11.14 5.93 -18.17
CA ASN A 156 12.26 5.93 -17.22
C ASN A 156 11.83 5.57 -15.78
N GLU A 157 10.53 5.34 -15.53
CA GLU A 157 10.04 4.82 -14.27
C GLU A 157 10.21 3.30 -14.13
N ALA A 158 10.73 2.63 -15.19
CA ALA A 158 11.04 1.21 -15.11
C ALA A 158 12.09 0.93 -14.01
N PRO A 159 11.91 -0.11 -13.17
CA PRO A 159 12.83 -0.46 -12.09
C PRO A 159 14.29 -0.58 -12.52
N THR A 160 14.56 -1.07 -13.73
CA THR A 160 15.94 -1.14 -14.27
C THR A 160 16.55 0.23 -14.53
N ILE A 161 15.75 1.26 -14.76
CA ILE A 161 16.19 2.62 -15.10
C ILE A 161 16.12 3.54 -13.90
N SER A 162 14.97 3.56 -13.21
CA SER A 162 14.74 4.38 -12.03
C SER A 162 15.61 3.93 -10.86
N ASN A 163 16.07 4.90 -10.06
CA ASN A 163 16.74 4.63 -8.79
C ASN A 163 15.90 5.08 -7.59
N GLY A 164 14.64 5.54 -7.82
CA GLY A 164 13.87 6.32 -6.90
C GLY A 164 12.49 5.76 -6.53
N GLU A 165 12.28 4.46 -6.68
CA GLU A 165 10.99 3.89 -6.35
C GLU A 165 10.71 3.96 -4.85
N LEU A 166 9.53 4.49 -4.49
CA LEU A 166 9.13 4.63 -3.09
C LEU A 166 9.13 3.29 -2.36
N GLU A 167 8.67 2.23 -3.01
CA GLU A 167 8.69 0.86 -2.49
C GLU A 167 10.11 0.45 -2.12
N ASN A 168 11.05 0.68 -3.02
CA ASN A 168 12.46 0.29 -2.84
C ASN A 168 13.10 1.07 -1.70
N ILE A 169 12.79 2.34 -1.56
CA ILE A 169 13.26 3.17 -0.45
C ILE A 169 12.73 2.63 0.88
N LEU A 170 11.44 2.33 0.94
CA LEU A 170 10.81 1.83 2.15
C LEU A 170 11.28 0.42 2.50
N LEU A 171 11.55 -0.43 1.50
CA LEU A 171 11.88 -1.83 1.69
C LEU A 171 13.39 -2.11 1.76
N ALA A 172 14.23 -1.42 0.98
CA ALA A 172 15.65 -1.76 0.87
C ALA A 172 16.54 -1.08 1.92
N ASN A 173 16.16 0.11 2.34
CA ASN A 173 17.01 0.92 3.22
C ASN A 173 16.15 1.61 4.25
N PRO A 174 16.41 2.17 5.17
CA PRO A 174 16.90 2.07 6.51
C PRO A 174 16.17 1.00 7.36
N PHE A 175 15.13 0.37 6.84
CA PHE A 175 14.26 -0.52 7.61
C PHE A 175 14.70 -1.98 7.55
N TYR A 176 15.26 -2.45 6.39
CA TYR A 176 15.53 -3.87 6.16
C TYR A 176 16.83 -4.17 5.39
N PRO A 177 18.00 -4.02 6.01
CA PRO A 177 19.24 -4.48 5.38
C PRO A 177 19.35 -6.02 5.31
N LYS A 178 18.26 -6.75 5.60
CA LYS A 178 18.26 -8.20 5.74
C LYS A 178 17.69 -8.94 4.54
N TYR A 179 17.03 -8.24 3.63
CA TYR A 179 16.37 -8.82 2.48
C TYR A 179 16.92 -8.27 1.17
N ILE A 180 16.97 -9.11 0.15
CA ILE A 180 17.28 -8.72 -1.21
C ILE A 180 15.96 -8.48 -1.94
N ILE A 181 15.84 -7.34 -2.64
CA ILE A 181 14.65 -7.02 -3.42
C ILE A 181 14.84 -7.52 -4.85
N VAL A 182 13.78 -8.10 -5.40
CA VAL A 182 13.67 -8.49 -6.81
C VAL A 182 12.44 -7.82 -7.40
N GLU A 183 12.63 -7.11 -8.50
CA GLU A 183 11.59 -6.33 -9.14
C GLU A 183 11.66 -6.49 -10.66
N SER A 184 10.52 -6.75 -11.30
CA SER A 184 10.39 -6.81 -12.77
C SER A 184 9.98 -5.45 -13.32
N ASP A 185 10.45 -5.11 -14.53
CA ASP A 185 9.97 -3.92 -15.25
C ASP A 185 8.53 -4.09 -15.76
N PHE A 186 8.03 -5.31 -15.83
CA PHE A 186 6.82 -5.74 -16.52
C PHE A 186 6.89 -5.56 -18.06
N TYR A 187 5.95 -6.22 -18.74
CA TYR A 187 5.80 -6.06 -20.19
C TYR A 187 5.37 -4.63 -20.56
N GLY A 188 6.06 -4.06 -21.51
CA GLY A 188 5.86 -2.68 -21.94
C GLY A 188 6.83 -1.68 -21.31
N PHE A 189 7.74 -2.13 -20.43
CA PHE A 189 8.81 -1.33 -19.86
C PHE A 189 10.18 -2.00 -20.04
N GLY A 190 11.25 -1.31 -19.68
CA GLY A 190 12.62 -1.81 -19.77
C GLY A 190 12.95 -2.36 -21.16
N ALA A 191 13.32 -3.64 -21.23
CA ALA A 191 13.65 -4.32 -22.49
C ALA A 191 12.50 -4.34 -23.51
N THR A 192 11.26 -4.15 -23.08
CA THR A 192 10.05 -4.16 -23.91
C THR A 192 9.36 -2.79 -24.01
N VAL A 193 10.06 -1.72 -23.72
CA VAL A 193 9.51 -0.34 -23.64
C VAL A 193 8.75 0.11 -24.90
N ARG A 194 9.11 -0.43 -26.06
CA ARG A 194 8.45 -0.14 -27.35
C ARG A 194 7.04 -0.73 -27.51
N PHE A 195 6.66 -1.67 -26.67
CA PHE A 195 5.33 -2.28 -26.70
C PHE A 195 4.38 -1.58 -25.71
N PRO A 196 3.07 -1.60 -25.94
CA PRO A 196 2.10 -1.14 -24.97
C PRO A 196 2.26 -1.89 -23.64
N GLN A 197 2.09 -1.21 -22.51
CA GLN A 197 2.13 -1.89 -21.21
C GLN A 197 0.88 -2.73 -20.96
N ALA A 198 1.02 -3.84 -20.23
CA ALA A 198 -0.09 -4.74 -19.87
C ALA A 198 -0.78 -4.27 -18.56
N PHE A 199 -1.19 -3.00 -18.52
CA PHE A 199 -1.83 -2.42 -17.34
C PHE A 199 -3.11 -3.15 -16.96
N MET A 200 -3.26 -3.56 -15.70
CA MET A 200 -4.37 -4.37 -15.14
C MET A 200 -4.54 -5.75 -15.80
N GLN A 201 -3.53 -6.25 -16.52
CA GLN A 201 -3.52 -7.62 -17.01
C GLN A 201 -2.65 -8.48 -16.07
N GLY A 202 -3.18 -8.72 -14.88
CA GLY A 202 -2.43 -9.29 -13.77
C GLY A 202 -1.69 -10.58 -14.08
N MET A 203 -2.26 -11.47 -14.92
CA MET A 203 -1.58 -12.73 -15.27
C MET A 203 -0.32 -12.52 -16.13
N VAL A 204 -0.28 -11.46 -16.94
CA VAL A 204 0.92 -11.09 -17.74
C VAL A 204 1.99 -10.51 -16.81
N ASN A 205 1.62 -9.59 -15.94
CA ASN A 205 2.55 -8.96 -14.98
C ASN A 205 3.04 -9.99 -13.95
N ALA A 206 2.15 -10.88 -13.48
CA ALA A 206 2.50 -11.98 -12.60
C ALA A 206 3.57 -12.89 -13.20
N ARG A 207 3.40 -13.27 -14.47
CA ARG A 207 4.39 -14.08 -15.19
C ARG A 207 5.73 -13.35 -15.28
N SER A 208 5.71 -12.06 -15.61
CA SER A 208 6.91 -11.23 -15.60
C SER A 208 7.63 -11.28 -14.24
N SER A 209 6.90 -11.12 -13.14
CA SER A 209 7.48 -11.16 -11.79
C SER A 209 8.03 -12.55 -11.42
N LEU A 210 7.29 -13.63 -11.71
CA LEU A 210 7.68 -14.99 -11.32
C LEU A 210 8.87 -15.51 -12.12
N ASP A 211 8.90 -15.27 -13.45
CA ASP A 211 10.04 -15.62 -14.29
C ASP A 211 11.28 -14.80 -13.90
N GLY A 212 11.08 -13.51 -13.62
CA GLY A 212 12.13 -12.62 -13.10
C GLY A 212 12.70 -13.11 -11.77
N LEU A 213 11.84 -13.52 -10.81
CA LEU A 213 12.25 -14.06 -9.52
C LEU A 213 13.08 -15.34 -9.67
N LEU A 214 12.68 -16.26 -10.54
CA LEU A 214 13.43 -17.50 -10.78
C LEU A 214 14.81 -17.20 -11.35
N THR A 215 14.89 -16.30 -12.33
CA THR A 215 16.17 -15.87 -12.92
C THR A 215 17.04 -15.14 -11.88
N ALA A 216 16.44 -14.28 -11.04
CA ALA A 216 17.17 -13.59 -9.98
C ALA A 216 17.77 -14.57 -8.96
N ARG A 217 17.06 -15.63 -8.57
CA ARG A 217 17.58 -16.69 -7.68
C ARG A 217 18.79 -17.39 -8.29
N GLU A 218 18.73 -17.68 -9.59
CA GLU A 218 19.84 -18.29 -10.30
C GLU A 218 21.05 -17.36 -10.36
N LEU A 219 20.85 -16.10 -10.72
CA LEU A 219 21.91 -15.09 -10.78
C LEU A 219 22.57 -14.85 -9.41
N LEU A 220 21.77 -14.72 -8.35
CA LEU A 220 22.29 -14.56 -6.98
C LEU A 220 23.16 -15.75 -6.58
N THR A 221 22.72 -16.97 -6.92
CA THR A 221 23.52 -18.19 -6.67
C THR A 221 24.82 -18.18 -7.46
N GLN A 222 24.80 -17.80 -8.75
CA GLN A 222 26.00 -17.70 -9.59
C GLN A 222 26.97 -16.61 -9.07
N MET A 223 26.44 -15.52 -8.52
CA MET A 223 27.23 -14.45 -7.91
C MET A 223 27.74 -14.81 -6.52
N GLY A 224 27.35 -15.95 -5.96
CA GLY A 224 27.78 -16.43 -4.65
C GLY A 224 27.02 -15.83 -3.47
N PHE A 225 25.85 -15.23 -3.69
CA PHE A 225 25.01 -14.73 -2.62
C PHE A 225 24.10 -15.84 -2.07
N ASP A 226 24.11 -15.98 -0.74
CA ASP A 226 23.09 -16.73 -0.01
C ASP A 226 21.93 -15.77 0.29
N TYR A 227 20.82 -15.93 -0.42
CA TYR A 227 19.66 -15.06 -0.28
C TYR A 227 18.65 -15.53 0.79
N GLY A 228 18.98 -16.61 1.54
CA GLY A 228 18.12 -17.12 2.61
C GLY A 228 16.86 -17.83 2.10
N PRO A 229 16.09 -18.45 3.02
CA PRO A 229 14.95 -19.30 2.67
C PRO A 229 13.62 -18.55 2.48
N LEU A 230 13.47 -17.35 3.06
CA LEU A 230 12.21 -16.63 3.06
C LEU A 230 11.93 -15.95 1.72
N CYS A 231 10.65 -15.87 1.35
CA CYS A 231 10.22 -15.16 0.15
C CYS A 231 8.86 -14.50 0.38
N PHE A 232 8.82 -13.19 0.25
CA PHE A 232 7.60 -12.40 0.37
C PHE A 232 7.23 -11.76 -0.97
N ASN A 233 5.95 -11.77 -1.28
CA ASN A 233 5.36 -11.16 -2.46
C ASN A 233 4.60 -9.90 -2.01
N ILE A 234 4.98 -8.73 -2.54
CA ILE A 234 4.57 -7.43 -2.00
C ILE A 234 4.15 -6.52 -3.15
N GLY A 235 3.11 -5.72 -2.93
CA GLY A 235 2.73 -4.65 -3.85
C GLY A 235 1.63 -3.76 -3.31
N TYR A 236 1.66 -2.49 -3.75
CA TYR A 236 0.63 -1.50 -3.43
C TYR A 236 0.03 -0.91 -4.70
N SER A 237 -1.22 -0.45 -4.66
CA SER A 237 -1.92 0.10 -5.82
C SER A 237 -2.04 -0.94 -6.94
N SER A 238 -1.65 -0.62 -8.20
CA SER A 238 -1.57 -1.65 -9.24
C SER A 238 -0.67 -2.81 -8.86
N GLY A 239 0.43 -2.54 -8.14
CA GLY A 239 1.30 -3.58 -7.61
C GLY A 239 0.59 -4.50 -6.59
N GLY A 240 -0.37 -3.96 -5.84
CA GLY A 240 -1.22 -4.77 -4.95
C GLY A 240 -2.12 -5.74 -5.72
N PHE A 241 -2.66 -5.31 -6.84
CA PHE A 241 -3.35 -6.18 -7.79
C PHE A 241 -2.41 -7.23 -8.39
N ASP A 242 -1.22 -6.81 -8.85
CA ASP A 242 -0.23 -7.70 -9.45
C ASP A 242 0.34 -8.69 -8.42
N ALA A 243 0.45 -8.33 -7.14
CA ALA A 243 0.82 -9.26 -6.07
C ALA A 243 -0.22 -10.39 -5.89
N LEU A 244 -1.52 -10.08 -5.95
CA LEU A 244 -2.56 -11.13 -5.96
C LEU A 244 -2.52 -11.97 -7.23
N ALA A 245 -2.28 -11.35 -8.38
CA ALA A 245 -2.11 -12.06 -9.64
C ALA A 245 -0.89 -13.00 -9.62
N ALA A 246 0.23 -12.56 -9.02
CA ALA A 246 1.41 -13.39 -8.84
C ALA A 246 1.12 -14.57 -7.89
N GLN A 247 0.35 -14.37 -6.81
CA GLN A 247 -0.12 -15.47 -5.98
C GLN A 247 -0.98 -16.45 -6.77
N LYS A 248 -1.95 -15.94 -7.54
CA LYS A 248 -2.83 -16.75 -8.40
C LYS A 248 -2.04 -17.58 -9.40
N LEU A 249 -1.17 -16.96 -10.17
CA LEU A 249 -0.36 -17.64 -11.18
C LEU A 249 0.62 -18.63 -10.52
N ARG A 250 1.19 -18.26 -9.37
CA ARG A 250 2.02 -19.19 -8.58
C ARG A 250 1.25 -20.44 -8.21
N ASP A 251 0.03 -20.33 -7.72
CA ASP A 251 -0.80 -21.48 -7.35
C ASP A 251 -1.13 -22.37 -8.54
N MET A 252 -1.33 -21.77 -9.71
CA MET A 252 -1.72 -22.49 -10.94
C MET A 252 -0.53 -23.14 -11.66
N GLU A 253 0.62 -22.48 -11.74
CA GLU A 253 1.71 -22.90 -12.65
C GLU A 253 3.10 -22.98 -12.00
N TYR A 254 3.34 -22.38 -10.83
CA TYR A 254 4.67 -22.25 -10.23
C TYR A 254 4.77 -22.86 -8.82
N ALA A 255 3.76 -23.61 -8.37
CA ALA A 255 3.69 -24.12 -7.01
C ALA A 255 4.84 -25.06 -6.62
N ASP A 256 5.43 -25.73 -7.59
CA ASP A 256 6.58 -26.63 -7.41
C ASP A 256 7.94 -25.89 -7.36
N ARG A 257 7.99 -24.63 -7.79
CA ARG A 257 9.22 -23.85 -7.92
C ARG A 257 9.30 -22.63 -7.00
N ILE A 258 8.15 -22.06 -6.66
CA ILE A 258 8.06 -20.85 -5.85
C ILE A 258 7.12 -21.07 -4.66
N THR A 259 7.61 -20.75 -3.48
CA THR A 259 6.81 -20.64 -2.27
C THR A 259 6.92 -19.23 -1.74
N PHE A 260 5.79 -18.59 -1.45
CA PHE A 260 5.73 -17.35 -0.70
C PHE A 260 5.40 -17.65 0.76
N ASP A 261 6.17 -17.10 1.68
CA ASP A 261 5.85 -17.13 3.10
C ASP A 261 4.59 -16.32 3.39
N LYS A 262 4.42 -15.19 2.71
CA LYS A 262 3.21 -14.37 2.75
C LYS A 262 3.12 -13.47 1.53
N THR A 263 1.90 -13.29 1.03
CA THR A 263 1.57 -12.30 0.00
C THR A 263 0.89 -11.09 0.63
N PHE A 264 1.40 -9.90 0.31
CA PHE A 264 0.91 -8.61 0.78
C PHE A 264 0.33 -7.83 -0.41
N SER A 265 -0.98 -7.63 -0.40
CA SER A 265 -1.70 -6.87 -1.42
C SER A 265 -2.36 -5.65 -0.78
N GLY A 266 -1.91 -4.46 -1.16
CA GLY A 266 -2.43 -3.20 -0.62
C GLY A 266 -3.04 -2.31 -1.69
N GLY A 267 -4.20 -1.70 -1.44
CA GLY A 267 -4.80 -0.65 -2.26
C GLY A 267 -5.07 -1.03 -3.72
N GLY A 268 -5.08 -2.33 -4.04
CA GLY A 268 -5.18 -2.83 -5.41
C GLY A 268 -6.62 -2.90 -5.94
N PRO A 269 -6.85 -2.63 -7.24
CA PRO A 269 -8.14 -2.78 -7.91
C PRO A 269 -8.40 -4.26 -8.25
N SER A 270 -8.59 -5.12 -7.22
CA SER A 270 -8.67 -6.58 -7.38
C SER A 270 -9.84 -7.04 -8.24
N ASP A 271 -10.94 -6.28 -8.27
CA ASP A 271 -12.03 -6.43 -9.24
C ASP A 271 -11.96 -5.25 -10.24
N VAL A 272 -11.31 -5.47 -11.38
CA VAL A 272 -11.11 -4.45 -12.43
C VAL A 272 -12.44 -4.00 -13.03
N ARG A 273 -13.39 -4.93 -13.18
CA ARG A 273 -14.74 -4.59 -13.64
C ARG A 273 -15.44 -3.64 -12.68
N GLU A 274 -15.40 -3.95 -11.39
CA GLU A 274 -16.03 -3.10 -10.39
C GLU A 274 -15.35 -1.73 -10.28
N THR A 275 -14.01 -1.67 -10.42
CA THR A 275 -13.27 -0.41 -10.51
C THR A 275 -13.80 0.48 -11.62
N TYR A 276 -13.91 -0.05 -12.84
CA TYR A 276 -14.47 0.67 -13.98
C TYR A 276 -15.92 1.12 -13.71
N ARG A 277 -16.75 0.22 -13.19
CA ARG A 277 -18.13 0.53 -12.83
C ARG A 277 -18.25 1.66 -11.83
N GLN A 278 -17.44 1.64 -10.79
CA GLN A 278 -17.44 2.68 -9.76
C GLN A 278 -17.00 4.03 -10.32
N TYR A 279 -15.98 4.09 -11.17
CA TYR A 279 -15.62 5.33 -11.86
C TYR A 279 -16.79 5.93 -12.63
N VAL A 280 -17.51 5.13 -13.37
CA VAL A 280 -18.70 5.59 -14.14
C VAL A 280 -19.85 5.97 -13.22
N LEU A 281 -20.16 5.18 -12.19
CA LEU A 281 -21.28 5.41 -11.28
C LEU A 281 -21.09 6.67 -10.41
N THR A 282 -19.87 6.89 -9.94
CA THR A 282 -19.54 8.06 -9.12
C THR A 282 -19.17 9.28 -9.94
N ASP A 283 -18.97 9.09 -11.24
CA ASP A 283 -18.48 10.10 -12.18
C ASP A 283 -17.21 10.79 -11.69
N SER A 284 -16.34 10.06 -10.96
CA SER A 284 -15.20 10.64 -10.28
C SER A 284 -14.03 9.66 -10.12
N THR A 285 -12.84 10.20 -10.18
CA THR A 285 -11.60 9.63 -9.64
C THR A 285 -10.65 10.78 -9.37
N ALA A 286 -9.86 10.72 -8.31
CA ALA A 286 -8.81 11.69 -8.06
C ALA A 286 -7.58 11.48 -8.96
N TYR A 287 -7.54 10.37 -9.70
CA TYR A 287 -6.45 10.02 -10.60
C TYR A 287 -6.96 9.76 -12.03
N ASN A 288 -7.34 10.85 -12.70
CA ASN A 288 -8.11 10.84 -13.96
C ASN A 288 -7.35 10.31 -15.18
N ALA A 289 -6.03 10.09 -15.10
CA ALA A 289 -5.25 9.42 -16.14
C ALA A 289 -5.45 7.88 -16.15
N VAL A 290 -5.90 7.28 -15.03
CA VAL A 290 -6.05 5.81 -14.92
C VAL A 290 -7.14 5.23 -15.82
N PRO A 291 -8.35 5.79 -15.90
CA PRO A 291 -9.36 5.30 -16.87
C PRO A 291 -8.84 5.34 -18.32
N LEU A 292 -8.05 6.36 -18.65
CA LEU A 292 -7.43 6.48 -19.97
C LEU A 292 -6.41 5.35 -20.19
N LEU A 293 -5.50 5.17 -19.21
CA LEU A 293 -4.50 4.12 -19.25
C LEU A 293 -5.13 2.72 -19.37
N LEU A 294 -6.16 2.44 -18.57
CA LEU A 294 -6.88 1.16 -18.58
C LEU A 294 -7.45 0.84 -19.97
N MET A 295 -8.17 1.78 -20.56
CA MET A 295 -8.84 1.58 -21.86
C MET A 295 -7.82 1.44 -23.00
N VAL A 296 -6.78 2.28 -23.02
CA VAL A 296 -5.76 2.27 -24.07
C VAL A 296 -4.92 1.00 -24.00
N CYS A 297 -4.39 0.67 -22.82
CA CYS A 297 -3.55 -0.53 -22.66
C CYS A 297 -4.35 -1.81 -22.99
N THR A 298 -5.61 -1.88 -22.59
CA THR A 298 -6.48 -3.01 -22.92
C THR A 298 -6.71 -3.10 -24.43
N ASN A 299 -7.00 -1.98 -25.11
CA ASN A 299 -7.19 -1.97 -26.57
C ASN A 299 -5.96 -2.52 -27.29
N GLU A 300 -4.79 -2.02 -26.93
CA GLU A 300 -3.53 -2.34 -27.63
C GLU A 300 -3.08 -3.79 -27.35
N THR A 301 -3.12 -4.23 -26.11
CA THR A 301 -2.60 -5.56 -25.71
C THR A 301 -3.58 -6.69 -25.95
N GLN A 302 -4.87 -6.40 -26.13
CA GLN A 302 -5.89 -7.39 -26.51
C GLN A 302 -6.27 -7.31 -27.99
N HIS A 303 -5.63 -6.42 -28.77
CA HIS A 303 -5.87 -6.20 -30.19
C HIS A 303 -7.37 -6.00 -30.51
N LEU A 304 -8.06 -5.19 -29.68
CA LEU A 304 -9.49 -5.00 -29.84
C LEU A 304 -9.85 -4.18 -31.07
N GLY A 305 -8.91 -3.35 -31.54
CA GLY A 305 -9.13 -2.47 -32.69
C GLY A 305 -10.16 -1.37 -32.44
N LEU A 306 -10.30 -0.95 -31.17
CA LEU A 306 -11.21 0.15 -30.82
C LEU A 306 -10.68 1.45 -31.41
N ASN A 307 -11.58 2.20 -32.04
CA ASN A 307 -11.27 3.56 -32.47
C ASN A 307 -11.35 4.50 -31.26
N TYR A 308 -10.27 5.18 -30.94
CA TYR A 308 -10.20 6.06 -29.76
C TYR A 308 -11.21 7.23 -29.81
N SER A 309 -11.63 7.68 -31.02
CA SER A 309 -12.70 8.68 -31.14
C SER A 309 -14.07 8.19 -30.66
N ASP A 310 -14.28 6.86 -30.60
CA ASP A 310 -15.50 6.28 -30.08
C ASP A 310 -15.42 6.02 -28.57
N VAL A 311 -14.20 5.89 -28.02
CA VAL A 311 -13.93 5.60 -26.60
C VAL A 311 -13.86 6.87 -25.77
N PHE A 312 -13.18 7.91 -26.28
CA PHE A 312 -12.84 9.10 -25.52
C PHE A 312 -13.49 10.37 -26.07
N GLN A 313 -13.52 11.40 -25.26
CA GLN A 313 -13.88 12.74 -25.71
C GLN A 313 -12.87 13.24 -26.78
N PRO A 314 -13.33 14.08 -27.73
CA PRO A 314 -12.51 14.47 -28.89
C PRO A 314 -11.15 15.11 -28.53
N TYR A 315 -11.05 15.86 -27.45
CA TYR A 315 -9.81 16.53 -27.02
C TYR A 315 -8.76 15.55 -26.46
N ILE A 316 -9.12 14.30 -26.18
CA ILE A 316 -8.27 13.21 -25.73
C ILE A 316 -7.95 12.26 -26.89
N ALA A 317 -8.96 11.90 -27.69
CA ALA A 317 -8.86 10.84 -28.68
C ALA A 317 -7.71 11.00 -29.68
N GLY A 318 -7.44 12.23 -30.13
CA GLY A 318 -6.32 12.53 -31.03
C GLY A 318 -4.94 12.57 -30.38
N ARG A 319 -4.87 12.44 -29.05
CA ARG A 319 -3.64 12.61 -28.26
C ARG A 319 -3.21 11.34 -27.52
N ILE A 320 -3.76 10.19 -27.87
CA ILE A 320 -3.48 8.92 -27.15
C ILE A 320 -2.00 8.55 -27.21
N ASP A 321 -1.35 8.75 -28.34
CA ASP A 321 0.09 8.52 -28.47
C ASP A 321 0.88 9.46 -27.54
N GLU A 322 0.55 10.74 -27.53
CA GLU A 322 1.18 11.71 -26.64
C GLU A 322 0.96 11.36 -25.15
N LEU A 323 -0.27 11.07 -24.77
CA LEU A 323 -0.66 10.94 -23.36
C LEU A 323 -0.24 9.59 -22.75
N ILE A 324 -0.26 8.50 -23.57
CA ILE A 324 -0.11 7.13 -23.05
C ILE A 324 0.96 6.33 -23.81
N LEU A 325 0.81 6.14 -25.13
CA LEU A 325 1.59 5.13 -25.85
C LEU A 325 3.06 5.49 -25.99
N SER A 326 3.39 6.77 -26.12
CA SER A 326 4.77 7.23 -26.16
C SER A 326 5.53 7.01 -24.86
N LYS A 327 4.84 6.92 -23.72
CA LYS A 327 5.44 6.88 -22.37
C LYS A 327 6.46 8.01 -22.14
N ALA A 328 6.19 9.18 -22.72
CA ALA A 328 7.08 10.34 -22.63
C ALA A 328 6.78 11.23 -21.41
N PHE A 329 5.72 10.95 -20.68
CA PHE A 329 5.28 11.75 -19.53
C PHE A 329 4.96 10.86 -18.35
N SER A 330 5.29 11.31 -17.13
CA SER A 330 4.80 10.71 -15.90
C SER A 330 3.30 11.01 -15.70
N SER A 331 2.70 10.37 -14.74
CA SER A 331 1.25 10.41 -14.52
C SER A 331 0.69 11.82 -14.27
N TRP A 332 1.35 12.64 -13.46
CA TRP A 332 0.84 13.97 -13.11
C TRP A 332 0.81 14.94 -14.29
N PRO A 333 1.84 15.06 -15.13
CA PRO A 333 1.74 15.79 -16.39
C PRO A 333 0.59 15.32 -17.30
N VAL A 334 0.30 14.02 -17.33
CA VAL A 334 -0.85 13.49 -18.08
C VAL A 334 -2.16 13.96 -17.44
N CYS A 335 -2.30 13.85 -16.12
CA CYS A 335 -3.48 14.35 -15.39
C CYS A 335 -3.68 15.85 -15.61
N ASP A 336 -2.60 16.67 -15.56
CA ASP A 336 -2.67 18.10 -15.81
C ASP A 336 -3.11 18.42 -17.25
N SER A 337 -2.62 17.63 -18.19
CA SER A 337 -2.95 17.78 -19.62
C SER A 337 -4.40 17.40 -19.95
N ILE A 338 -4.98 16.48 -19.17
CA ILE A 338 -6.42 16.13 -19.24
C ILE A 338 -7.25 17.20 -18.52
N GLY A 339 -6.74 17.74 -17.41
CA GLY A 339 -7.42 18.57 -16.41
C GLY A 339 -7.81 17.74 -15.20
N ARG A 340 -7.13 17.97 -14.05
CA ARG A 340 -7.28 17.15 -12.82
C ARG A 340 -8.71 17.11 -12.28
N GLU A 341 -9.48 18.17 -12.51
CA GLU A 341 -10.87 18.30 -12.07
C GLU A 341 -11.88 17.59 -12.99
N LYS A 342 -11.42 17.03 -14.11
CA LYS A 342 -12.29 16.42 -15.11
C LYS A 342 -12.99 15.18 -14.56
N LYS A 343 -14.28 15.13 -14.81
CA LYS A 343 -15.17 14.01 -14.49
C LYS A 343 -15.00 12.89 -15.50
N ILE A 344 -15.45 11.70 -15.16
CA ILE A 344 -15.36 10.52 -16.04
C ILE A 344 -16.12 10.75 -17.36
N HIS A 345 -17.32 11.35 -17.34
CA HIS A 345 -18.07 11.67 -18.55
C HIS A 345 -17.43 12.76 -19.43
N GLU A 346 -16.47 13.51 -18.90
CA GLU A 346 -15.65 14.46 -19.64
C GLU A 346 -14.39 13.82 -20.24
N ILE A 347 -14.08 12.58 -19.86
CA ILE A 347 -12.94 11.77 -20.34
C ILE A 347 -13.42 10.71 -21.33
N LEU A 348 -14.33 9.86 -20.88
CA LEU A 348 -14.93 8.80 -21.70
C LEU A 348 -16.10 9.34 -22.53
N SER A 349 -16.35 8.71 -23.66
CA SER A 349 -17.52 9.01 -24.46
C SER A 349 -18.83 8.60 -23.78
N PRO A 350 -19.98 9.16 -24.17
CA PRO A 350 -21.27 8.78 -23.60
C PRO A 350 -21.59 7.28 -23.70
N THR A 351 -21.08 6.61 -24.72
CA THR A 351 -21.25 5.16 -24.92
C THR A 351 -20.57 4.37 -23.79
N TYR A 352 -19.34 4.73 -23.42
CA TYR A 352 -18.58 4.05 -22.37
C TYR A 352 -18.94 4.54 -20.96
N CYS A 353 -19.59 5.69 -20.83
CA CYS A 353 -20.23 6.14 -19.57
C CYS A 353 -21.61 5.53 -19.34
N ASN A 354 -22.19 4.86 -20.32
CA ASN A 354 -23.45 4.11 -20.17
C ASN A 354 -23.14 2.63 -19.93
N LEU A 355 -23.22 2.18 -18.67
CA LEU A 355 -22.91 0.79 -18.28
C LEU A 355 -23.79 -0.26 -18.98
N ASP A 356 -24.94 0.14 -19.54
CA ASP A 356 -25.86 -0.73 -20.26
C ASP A 356 -25.62 -0.75 -21.77
N SER A 357 -24.73 0.09 -22.32
CA SER A 357 -24.39 0.04 -23.74
C SER A 357 -23.65 -1.27 -24.09
N PRO A 358 -23.83 -1.80 -25.32
CA PRO A 358 -23.15 -3.03 -25.74
C PRO A 358 -21.63 -2.94 -25.61
N GLU A 359 -21.04 -1.78 -25.96
CA GLU A 359 -19.61 -1.52 -25.91
C GLU A 359 -19.09 -1.52 -24.45
N SER A 360 -19.81 -0.84 -23.54
CA SER A 360 -19.46 -0.84 -22.11
C SER A 360 -19.63 -2.23 -21.49
N GLN A 361 -20.68 -2.97 -21.86
CA GLN A 361 -20.89 -4.35 -21.41
C GLN A 361 -19.78 -5.28 -21.89
N PHE A 362 -19.32 -5.12 -23.12
CA PHE A 362 -18.17 -5.86 -23.64
C PHE A 362 -16.92 -5.59 -22.79
N MET A 363 -16.60 -4.32 -22.51
CA MET A 363 -15.47 -3.97 -21.66
C MET A 363 -15.62 -4.50 -20.23
N GLN A 364 -16.82 -4.42 -19.65
CA GLN A 364 -17.09 -4.99 -18.32
C GLN A 364 -16.85 -6.51 -18.30
N GLN A 365 -17.26 -7.23 -19.34
CA GLN A 365 -17.02 -8.66 -19.46
C GLN A 365 -15.53 -8.98 -19.59
N LEU A 366 -14.79 -8.21 -20.37
CA LEU A 366 -13.35 -8.35 -20.50
C LEU A 366 -12.65 -8.05 -19.18
N PHE A 367 -13.01 -6.96 -18.49
CA PHE A 367 -12.45 -6.62 -17.17
C PHE A 367 -12.79 -7.66 -16.10
N THR A 368 -13.90 -8.38 -16.22
CA THR A 368 -14.18 -9.55 -15.36
C THR A 368 -13.10 -10.61 -15.53
N SER A 369 -12.61 -10.86 -16.76
CA SER A 369 -11.55 -11.86 -16.98
C SER A 369 -10.20 -11.43 -16.39
N PHE A 370 -9.97 -10.14 -16.19
CA PHE A 370 -8.76 -9.62 -15.55
C PHE A 370 -8.84 -9.64 -14.02
N SER A 371 -10.05 -9.66 -13.47
CA SER A 371 -10.28 -9.57 -12.02
C SER A 371 -9.78 -10.81 -11.27
N MET A 372 -9.40 -10.65 -9.99
CA MET A 372 -8.81 -11.73 -9.19
C MET A 372 -9.86 -12.63 -8.51
N ASN A 373 -11.10 -12.20 -8.41
CA ASN A 373 -12.22 -12.94 -7.81
C ASN A 373 -12.92 -13.90 -8.80
N ASN A 374 -12.19 -14.40 -9.78
CA ASN A 374 -12.71 -15.34 -10.77
C ASN A 374 -12.68 -16.79 -10.27
N ASP A 375 -13.60 -17.61 -10.73
CA ASP A 375 -13.74 -19.03 -10.36
C ASP A 375 -12.60 -19.92 -10.90
N ASP A 376 -11.78 -19.42 -11.81
CA ASP A 376 -10.62 -20.12 -12.36
C ASP A 376 -9.46 -20.25 -11.36
N TRP A 377 -9.52 -19.55 -10.21
CA TRP A 377 -8.55 -19.63 -9.15
C TRP A 377 -9.07 -20.40 -7.94
N THR A 378 -8.32 -21.41 -7.54
CA THR A 378 -8.53 -22.13 -6.26
C THR A 378 -7.28 -21.91 -5.41
N PRO A 379 -7.22 -20.82 -4.60
CA PRO A 379 -6.08 -20.55 -3.74
C PRO A 379 -5.91 -21.66 -2.70
N ASP A 380 -4.65 -22.02 -2.45
CA ASP A 380 -4.29 -22.98 -1.42
C ASP A 380 -4.47 -22.39 -0.02
N PRO A 381 -5.36 -22.94 0.84
CA PRO A 381 -5.57 -22.43 2.18
C PRO A 381 -4.33 -22.47 3.10
N SER A 382 -3.27 -23.18 2.73
CA SER A 382 -1.99 -23.15 3.44
C SER A 382 -1.22 -21.85 3.23
N GLN A 383 -1.55 -21.11 2.17
CA GLN A 383 -0.94 -19.81 1.88
C GLN A 383 -1.44 -18.74 2.84
N ARG A 384 -0.65 -17.68 3.01
CA ARG A 384 -0.98 -16.55 3.87
C ARG A 384 -1.05 -15.28 3.05
N ILE A 385 -2.19 -14.61 3.14
CA ILE A 385 -2.49 -13.42 2.36
C ILE A 385 -2.84 -12.28 3.31
N PHE A 386 -2.29 -11.11 3.04
CA PHE A 386 -2.67 -9.85 3.67
C PHE A 386 -3.34 -8.96 2.63
N LEU A 387 -4.59 -8.63 2.86
CA LEU A 387 -5.37 -7.66 2.09
C LEU A 387 -5.48 -6.37 2.89
N PHE A 388 -5.01 -5.29 2.31
CA PHE A 388 -5.12 -3.94 2.87
C PHE A 388 -5.85 -3.03 1.88
N HIS A 389 -6.81 -2.24 2.38
CA HIS A 389 -7.43 -1.19 1.58
C HIS A 389 -7.96 -0.08 2.48
N SER A 390 -7.78 1.18 2.07
CA SER A 390 -8.40 2.31 2.78
C SER A 390 -9.85 2.51 2.33
N ARG A 391 -10.76 2.71 3.29
CA ARG A 391 -12.15 3.07 2.96
C ARG A 391 -12.29 4.50 2.44
N GLY A 392 -11.27 5.33 2.62
CA GLY A 392 -11.19 6.68 2.07
C GLY A 392 -10.37 6.77 0.78
N ASP A 393 -10.05 5.64 0.16
CA ASP A 393 -9.26 5.60 -1.07
C ASP A 393 -9.97 6.35 -2.20
N ASP A 394 -9.32 7.40 -2.69
CA ASP A 394 -9.84 8.32 -3.69
C ASP A 394 -9.38 7.99 -5.12
N TYR A 395 -8.46 7.00 -5.28
CA TYR A 395 -8.01 6.49 -6.58
C TYR A 395 -8.67 5.16 -6.91
N VAL A 396 -8.64 4.22 -5.97
CA VAL A 396 -9.16 2.86 -6.14
C VAL A 396 -10.33 2.64 -5.19
N PRO A 397 -11.57 2.62 -5.69
CA PRO A 397 -12.75 2.43 -4.85
C PRO A 397 -12.68 1.14 -4.04
N ILE A 398 -13.00 1.20 -2.74
CA ILE A 398 -13.00 0.03 -1.85
C ILE A 398 -13.87 -1.12 -2.38
N GLN A 399 -14.92 -0.79 -3.14
CA GLN A 399 -15.80 -1.75 -3.78
C GLN A 399 -15.07 -2.70 -4.73
N SER A 400 -13.91 -2.29 -5.27
CA SER A 400 -13.08 -3.15 -6.12
C SER A 400 -12.28 -4.20 -5.34
N ALA A 401 -11.99 -3.96 -4.06
CA ALA A 401 -11.23 -4.88 -3.21
C ALA A 401 -12.13 -5.78 -2.36
N ARG A 402 -13.29 -5.29 -1.91
CA ARG A 402 -14.22 -6.04 -1.04
C ARG A 402 -14.64 -7.42 -1.57
N PRO A 403 -14.88 -7.64 -2.89
CA PRO A 403 -15.23 -8.95 -3.42
C PRO A 403 -14.21 -10.06 -3.13
N MET A 404 -12.95 -9.70 -2.84
CA MET A 404 -11.92 -10.67 -2.46
C MET A 404 -12.20 -11.36 -1.12
N ILE A 405 -12.88 -10.70 -0.18
CA ILE A 405 -13.16 -11.31 1.13
C ILE A 405 -14.12 -12.49 1.01
N PRO A 406 -15.35 -12.35 0.45
CA PRO A 406 -16.22 -13.50 0.24
C PRO A 406 -15.62 -14.53 -0.72
N PHE A 407 -14.82 -14.12 -1.72
CA PHE A 407 -14.10 -15.05 -2.59
C PHE A 407 -13.18 -15.96 -1.79
N PHE A 408 -12.29 -15.41 -0.96
CA PHE A 408 -11.38 -16.18 -0.13
C PHE A 408 -12.12 -17.01 0.94
N LYS A 409 -13.16 -16.47 1.57
CA LYS A 409 -14.01 -17.22 2.52
C LYS A 409 -14.60 -18.47 1.88
N ALA A 410 -15.11 -18.37 0.66
CA ALA A 410 -15.64 -19.52 -0.10
C ALA A 410 -14.58 -20.59 -0.40
N LYS A 411 -13.30 -20.24 -0.35
CA LYS A 411 -12.15 -21.13 -0.57
C LYS A 411 -11.47 -21.59 0.73
N GLY A 412 -12.09 -21.37 1.89
CA GLY A 412 -11.60 -21.86 3.19
C GLY A 412 -10.64 -20.93 3.91
N PHE A 413 -10.59 -19.65 3.51
CA PHE A 413 -9.85 -18.62 4.24
C PHE A 413 -10.77 -17.92 5.25
N GLU A 414 -10.20 -17.51 6.36
CA GLU A 414 -10.92 -16.77 7.41
C GLU A 414 -10.31 -15.38 7.58
N PRO A 415 -11.08 -14.31 7.36
CA PRO A 415 -10.58 -12.95 7.53
C PRO A 415 -10.34 -12.66 9.01
N SER A 416 -9.22 -11.99 9.30
CA SER A 416 -8.90 -11.48 10.64
C SER A 416 -8.04 -10.22 10.55
N ILE A 417 -8.37 -9.23 11.36
CA ILE A 417 -7.53 -8.04 11.53
C ILE A 417 -6.24 -8.36 12.30
N ILE A 418 -6.23 -9.44 13.08
CA ILE A 418 -5.08 -9.80 13.93
C ILE A 418 -4.04 -10.51 13.08
N PRO A 419 -2.80 -9.97 12.99
CA PRO A 419 -1.72 -10.61 12.25
C PRO A 419 -1.43 -12.02 12.76
N GLY A 420 -1.32 -12.97 11.85
CA GLY A 420 -0.95 -14.35 12.17
C GLY A 420 -2.06 -15.23 12.76
N ARG A 421 -3.23 -14.66 13.04
CA ARG A 421 -4.35 -15.42 13.59
C ARG A 421 -4.93 -16.41 12.59
N THR A 422 -5.07 -15.98 11.36
CA THR A 422 -5.65 -16.79 10.27
C THR A 422 -4.78 -16.69 9.01
N ASN A 423 -5.14 -17.46 7.99
CA ASN A 423 -4.49 -17.44 6.69
C ASN A 423 -4.84 -16.19 5.84
N LEU A 424 -5.91 -15.46 6.19
CA LEU A 424 -6.30 -14.22 5.54
C LEU A 424 -6.31 -13.07 6.55
N GLN A 425 -5.22 -12.31 6.59
CA GLN A 425 -5.21 -11.05 7.33
C GLN A 425 -5.89 -9.97 6.48
N THR A 426 -6.79 -9.20 7.07
CA THR A 426 -7.48 -8.09 6.39
C THR A 426 -7.33 -6.80 7.19
N ASN A 427 -7.18 -5.68 6.49
CA ASN A 427 -7.30 -4.35 7.07
C ASN A 427 -8.05 -3.41 6.11
N PHE A 428 -9.37 -3.46 6.18
CA PHE A 428 -10.30 -2.59 5.45
C PHE A 428 -10.98 -1.58 6.37
N VAL A 429 -10.44 -1.41 7.57
CA VAL A 429 -10.99 -0.50 8.59
C VAL A 429 -10.36 0.88 8.57
N VAL A 430 -9.24 1.06 7.87
CA VAL A 430 -8.61 2.37 7.70
C VAL A 430 -9.57 3.31 6.99
N ARG A 431 -9.82 4.48 7.58
CA ARG A 431 -10.78 5.46 7.09
C ARG A 431 -10.15 6.86 7.06
N ASN A 432 -10.72 7.72 6.21
CA ASN A 432 -10.28 9.12 6.05
C ASN A 432 -8.84 9.29 5.55
N MET A 433 -8.28 8.25 4.94
CA MET A 433 -6.98 8.33 4.29
C MET A 433 -7.18 8.09 2.80
N GLY A 434 -6.73 9.02 1.98
CA GLY A 434 -6.66 8.84 0.53
C GLY A 434 -5.62 7.79 0.16
N HIS A 435 -5.61 7.40 -1.10
CA HIS A 435 -4.76 6.34 -1.65
C HIS A 435 -3.28 6.47 -1.27
N LEU A 436 -2.70 7.66 -1.53
CA LEU A 436 -1.27 7.91 -1.28
C LEU A 436 -0.93 7.89 0.22
N SER A 437 -1.79 8.45 1.09
CA SER A 437 -1.55 8.44 2.52
C SER A 437 -1.65 7.04 3.12
N ALA A 438 -2.57 6.22 2.61
CA ALA A 438 -2.77 4.84 3.06
C ALA A 438 -1.58 3.93 2.71
N THR A 439 -0.78 4.27 1.70
CA THR A 439 0.46 3.57 1.32
C THR A 439 1.40 3.39 2.51
N PHE A 440 1.58 4.43 3.32
CA PHE A 440 2.47 4.38 4.49
C PHE A 440 1.98 3.38 5.54
N ILE A 441 0.69 3.38 5.83
CA ILE A 441 0.10 2.43 6.79
C ILE A 441 0.27 0.98 6.29
N TYR A 442 0.05 0.77 5.01
CA TYR A 442 0.28 -0.53 4.38
C TYR A 442 1.72 -1.00 4.54
N TYR A 443 2.71 -0.18 4.17
CA TYR A 443 4.12 -0.57 4.27
C TYR A 443 4.58 -0.73 5.71
N ILE A 444 4.14 0.10 6.66
CA ILE A 444 4.43 -0.08 8.08
C ILE A 444 3.93 -1.45 8.56
N GLN A 445 2.71 -1.84 8.22
CA GLN A 445 2.15 -3.13 8.62
C GLN A 445 2.85 -4.31 7.92
N THR A 446 3.17 -4.16 6.64
CA THR A 446 3.92 -5.15 5.85
C THR A 446 5.31 -5.37 6.46
N LEU A 447 6.05 -4.31 6.73
CA LEU A 447 7.39 -4.36 7.32
C LEU A 447 7.37 -4.96 8.71
N ALA A 448 6.41 -4.56 9.55
CA ALA A 448 6.25 -5.15 10.89
C ALA A 448 5.97 -6.66 10.83
N ALA A 449 5.16 -7.10 9.86
CA ALA A 449 4.88 -8.51 9.66
C ALA A 449 6.10 -9.29 9.16
N ILE A 450 6.88 -8.74 8.23
CA ILE A 450 8.13 -9.33 7.73
C ILE A 450 9.16 -9.46 8.85
N GLU A 451 9.36 -8.42 9.67
CA GLU A 451 10.28 -8.45 10.80
C GLU A 451 9.87 -9.45 11.89
N ALA A 452 8.58 -9.60 12.12
CA ALA A 452 8.06 -10.57 13.07
C ALA A 452 8.16 -12.02 12.57
N TRP A 453 8.21 -12.23 11.25
CA TRP A 453 8.08 -13.54 10.63
C TRP A 453 9.09 -14.58 11.15
N PRO A 454 10.41 -14.35 11.08
CA PRO A 454 11.39 -15.35 11.54
C PRO A 454 11.33 -15.61 13.05
N LYS A 455 10.71 -14.70 13.82
CA LYS A 455 10.49 -14.87 15.26
C LYS A 455 9.26 -15.72 15.55
N MET A 456 8.21 -15.56 14.74
CA MET A 456 6.91 -16.22 14.94
C MET A 456 6.81 -17.58 14.24
N TYR A 457 7.50 -17.77 13.12
CA TYR A 457 7.36 -18.94 12.27
C TYR A 457 8.69 -19.69 12.13
N VAL A 458 8.61 -21.02 12.06
CA VAL A 458 9.71 -21.94 11.68
C VAL A 458 9.14 -22.90 10.66
N ASP A 459 9.79 -23.02 9.50
CA ASP A 459 9.35 -23.85 8.39
C ASP A 459 7.86 -23.65 8.04
N GLY A 460 7.44 -22.37 8.00
CA GLY A 460 6.06 -21.98 7.73
C GLY A 460 5.04 -22.31 8.84
N GLN A 461 5.49 -22.91 9.96
CA GLN A 461 4.63 -23.22 11.10
C GLN A 461 4.77 -22.17 12.21
N LEU A 462 3.62 -21.72 12.74
CA LEU A 462 3.60 -20.81 13.88
C LEU A 462 4.17 -21.51 15.11
N ARG A 463 5.13 -20.88 15.78
CA ARG A 463 5.75 -21.41 16.99
C ARG A 463 4.72 -21.55 18.13
N PRO A 464 4.81 -22.59 18.96
CA PRO A 464 3.84 -22.85 20.03
C PRO A 464 3.63 -21.68 20.99
N GLU A 465 4.68 -20.93 21.31
CA GLU A 465 4.63 -19.77 22.18
C GLU A 465 3.76 -18.61 21.62
N TYR A 466 3.62 -18.53 20.30
CA TYR A 466 2.76 -17.54 19.63
C TYR A 466 1.36 -18.05 19.35
N GLN A 467 1.13 -19.38 19.36
CA GLN A 467 -0.19 -19.94 19.16
C GLN A 467 -1.19 -19.45 20.20
N ALA A 468 -0.77 -19.32 21.46
CA ALA A 468 -1.62 -18.78 22.53
C ALA A 468 -2.00 -17.32 22.27
N LEU A 469 -1.09 -16.50 21.70
CA LEU A 469 -1.36 -15.09 21.41
C LEU A 469 -2.32 -14.90 20.23
N VAL A 470 -2.25 -15.76 19.21
CA VAL A 470 -3.10 -15.67 18.02
C VAL A 470 -4.40 -16.46 18.13
N SER A 471 -4.47 -17.45 19.04
CA SER A 471 -5.66 -18.25 19.30
C SER A 471 -6.62 -17.58 20.31
N VAL A 472 -6.15 -16.57 21.05
CA VAL A 472 -7.05 -15.78 21.87
C VAL A 472 -8.02 -15.09 20.91
N ASP A 473 -9.28 -15.50 20.93
CA ASP A 473 -10.34 -14.62 20.47
C ASP A 473 -10.08 -13.27 21.16
N PHE A 474 -9.91 -12.20 20.39
CA PHE A 474 -9.71 -10.88 20.98
C PHE A 474 -11.00 -10.51 21.70
N ASP A 475 -11.16 -11.12 22.85
CA ASP A 475 -12.22 -10.83 23.79
C ASP A 475 -11.75 -9.63 24.60
N ILE A 476 -12.11 -8.45 24.11
CA ILE A 476 -11.80 -7.19 24.80
C ILE A 476 -12.34 -7.22 26.23
N VAL A 477 -13.44 -7.91 26.44
CA VAL A 477 -14.07 -8.07 27.75
C VAL A 477 -13.25 -8.97 28.66
N GLN A 478 -12.71 -10.06 28.14
CA GLN A 478 -11.78 -10.90 28.88
C GLN A 478 -10.49 -10.15 29.21
N CYS A 479 -9.96 -9.34 28.29
CA CYS A 479 -8.82 -8.47 28.58
C CYS A 479 -9.17 -7.45 29.68
N MET A 480 -10.35 -6.84 29.63
CA MET A 480 -10.81 -5.90 30.66
C MET A 480 -10.95 -6.59 32.02
N ARG A 481 -11.56 -7.78 32.08
CA ARG A 481 -11.65 -8.57 33.33
C ARG A 481 -10.27 -8.94 33.87
N GLN A 482 -9.31 -9.29 33.02
CA GLN A 482 -7.94 -9.57 33.46
C GLN A 482 -7.25 -8.30 34.00
N LEU A 483 -7.47 -7.16 33.38
CA LEU A 483 -6.96 -5.87 33.85
C LEU A 483 -7.60 -5.48 35.19
N ASP A 484 -8.92 -5.67 35.34
CA ASP A 484 -9.63 -5.46 36.60
C ASP A 484 -9.07 -6.37 37.72
N ALA A 485 -8.84 -7.67 37.41
CA ALA A 485 -8.23 -8.61 38.35
C ALA A 485 -6.77 -8.24 38.74
N MET A 486 -6.09 -7.45 37.89
CA MET A 486 -4.75 -6.90 38.16
C MET A 486 -4.81 -5.57 38.93
N GLY A 487 -6.02 -5.09 39.28
CA GLY A 487 -6.25 -3.86 40.03
C GLY A 487 -6.37 -2.60 39.16
N PHE A 488 -6.63 -2.74 37.86
CA PHE A 488 -7.01 -1.62 36.97
C PHE A 488 -8.54 -1.49 37.02
N ASP A 489 -9.03 -0.29 37.24
CA ASP A 489 -10.46 0.00 37.14
C ASP A 489 -10.84 0.32 35.70
N CYS A 490 -11.01 -0.72 34.88
CA CYS A 490 -11.40 -0.54 33.47
C CYS A 490 -12.81 0.04 33.34
N ARG A 491 -13.72 -0.29 34.28
CA ARG A 491 -15.09 0.27 34.31
C ARG A 491 -15.08 1.76 34.56
N GLY A 492 -14.36 2.17 35.61
CA GLY A 492 -14.22 3.59 35.95
C GLY A 492 -13.52 4.37 34.84
N LEU A 493 -12.49 3.80 34.21
CA LEU A 493 -11.80 4.42 33.10
C LEU A 493 -12.74 4.65 31.90
N ILE A 494 -13.49 3.64 31.49
CA ILE A 494 -14.43 3.76 30.36
C ILE A 494 -15.59 4.69 30.72
N SER A 495 -16.13 4.59 31.93
CA SER A 495 -17.18 5.50 32.44
C SER A 495 -16.70 6.95 32.41
N ASN A 496 -15.46 7.21 32.79
CA ASN A 496 -14.87 8.55 32.72
C ASN A 496 -14.67 9.03 31.30
N ILE A 497 -14.19 8.16 30.39
CA ILE A 497 -14.07 8.49 28.97
C ILE A 497 -15.45 8.84 28.40
N VAL A 498 -16.47 8.04 28.71
CA VAL A 498 -17.84 8.28 28.28
C VAL A 498 -18.39 9.59 28.86
N ALA A 499 -18.14 9.89 30.13
CA ALA A 499 -18.54 11.14 30.74
C ALA A 499 -17.88 12.37 30.10
N ILE A 500 -16.58 12.28 29.78
CA ILE A 500 -15.84 13.32 29.04
C ILE A 500 -16.44 13.51 27.64
N MET A 501 -16.71 12.43 26.92
CA MET A 501 -17.24 12.46 25.56
C MET A 501 -18.66 12.98 25.48
N THR A 502 -19.47 12.81 26.54
CA THR A 502 -20.85 13.27 26.59
C THR A 502 -21.01 14.66 27.20
N GLY A 503 -19.92 15.27 27.71
CA GLY A 503 -19.96 16.55 28.39
C GLY A 503 -20.60 16.49 29.78
N ASN A 504 -20.85 15.30 30.29
CA ASN A 504 -21.38 15.09 31.64
C ASN A 504 -20.20 15.12 32.62
N GLN A 505 -19.98 16.24 33.28
CA GLN A 505 -18.97 16.36 34.33
C GLN A 505 -19.45 15.62 35.59
N GLY A 506 -18.90 14.42 35.78
CA GLY A 506 -18.67 13.82 37.08
C GLY A 506 -19.89 13.61 38.01
N GLY A 507 -20.47 12.43 37.95
CA GLY A 507 -21.24 11.87 39.06
C GLY A 507 -20.80 10.41 39.21
N GLU A 508 -20.32 10.04 40.40
CA GLU A 508 -20.13 8.64 40.76
C GLU A 508 -21.43 7.88 40.45
N GLY A 509 -21.36 6.89 39.55
CA GLY A 509 -22.43 5.94 39.30
C GLY A 509 -23.30 6.12 38.07
N THR A 510 -22.76 6.60 36.95
CA THR A 510 -23.51 6.45 35.69
C THR A 510 -23.52 4.96 35.32
N GLN A 511 -24.61 4.29 35.67
CA GLN A 511 -24.84 2.90 35.27
C GLN A 511 -24.96 2.88 33.75
N LEU A 512 -24.00 2.27 33.05
CA LEU A 512 -24.00 2.10 31.61
C LEU A 512 -24.98 0.96 31.28
N ASP A 513 -26.26 1.30 31.19
CA ASP A 513 -27.27 0.37 30.70
C ASP A 513 -27.16 0.20 29.17
N PRO A 514 -27.73 -0.88 28.59
CA PRO A 514 -27.65 -1.18 27.17
C PRO A 514 -28.16 -0.06 26.25
N GLN A 515 -29.16 0.71 26.73
CA GLN A 515 -29.73 1.81 25.93
C GLN A 515 -28.78 3.00 25.87
N THR A 516 -28.14 3.30 27.03
CA THR A 516 -27.11 4.34 27.11
C THR A 516 -25.91 3.99 26.26
N ILE A 517 -25.41 2.74 26.30
CA ILE A 517 -24.29 2.28 25.46
C ILE A 517 -24.64 2.41 23.98
N THR A 518 -25.82 1.97 23.57
CA THR A 518 -26.28 2.06 22.18
C THR A 518 -26.42 3.51 21.72
N ALA A 519 -26.98 4.38 22.55
CA ALA A 519 -27.12 5.80 22.24
C ALA A 519 -25.77 6.49 22.08
N LEU A 520 -24.79 6.18 22.93
CA LEU A 520 -23.43 6.70 22.86
C LEU A 520 -22.71 6.20 21.62
N LEU A 521 -22.83 4.91 21.29
CA LEU A 521 -22.25 4.34 20.09
C LEU A 521 -22.79 5.07 18.86
N ASN A 522 -24.10 5.21 18.75
CA ASN A 522 -24.74 5.92 17.62
C ASN A 522 -24.27 7.38 17.55
N GLN A 523 -24.17 8.08 18.68
CA GLN A 523 -23.66 9.46 18.70
C GLN A 523 -22.20 9.55 18.24
N GLN A 524 -21.35 8.59 18.61
CA GLN A 524 -19.96 8.58 18.15
C GLN A 524 -19.87 8.21 16.67
N LEU A 525 -20.65 7.26 16.21
CA LEU A 525 -20.74 6.93 14.79
C LEU A 525 -21.18 8.14 13.95
N GLU A 526 -22.17 8.90 14.43
CA GLU A 526 -22.63 10.12 13.77
C GLU A 526 -21.52 11.19 13.72
N LYS A 527 -20.81 11.43 14.84
CA LYS A 527 -19.66 12.36 14.89
C LYS A 527 -18.53 11.94 13.93
N LEU A 528 -18.30 10.64 13.79
CA LEU A 528 -17.31 10.09 12.87
C LEU A 528 -17.83 10.01 11.44
N GLY A 529 -19.11 10.32 11.21
CA GLY A 529 -19.76 10.17 9.91
C GLY A 529 -19.83 8.71 9.45
N ILE A 530 -19.85 7.74 10.39
CA ILE A 530 -19.94 6.31 10.08
C ILE A 530 -21.42 5.88 10.19
N THR A 531 -21.96 5.33 9.13
CA THR A 531 -23.30 4.76 9.15
C THR A 531 -23.28 3.38 9.83
N GLN A 532 -24.44 2.94 10.34
CA GLN A 532 -24.57 1.57 10.87
C GLN A 532 -24.23 0.51 9.82
N GLN A 533 -24.59 0.75 8.56
CA GLN A 533 -24.26 -0.15 7.46
C GLN A 533 -22.74 -0.25 7.27
N GLU A 534 -22.02 0.88 7.24
CA GLU A 534 -20.56 0.88 7.14
C GLU A 534 -19.90 0.16 8.32
N LEU A 535 -20.44 0.33 9.54
CA LEU A 535 -19.94 -0.38 10.71
C LEU A 535 -20.10 -1.90 10.59
N MET A 536 -21.26 -2.35 10.09
CA MET A 536 -21.48 -3.78 9.83
C MET A 536 -20.54 -4.31 8.74
N GLU A 537 -20.35 -3.56 7.67
CA GLU A 537 -19.41 -3.90 6.61
C GLU A 537 -17.97 -3.98 7.12
N MET A 538 -17.55 -3.03 7.98
CA MET A 538 -16.23 -3.06 8.62
C MET A 538 -16.05 -4.29 9.50
N SER A 539 -17.10 -4.72 10.19
CA SER A 539 -17.15 -5.94 10.99
C SER A 539 -16.92 -7.19 10.12
N GLU A 540 -17.69 -7.31 9.05
CA GLU A 540 -17.58 -8.43 8.11
C GLU A 540 -16.19 -8.48 7.46
N ASP A 541 -15.68 -7.34 6.99
CA ASP A 541 -14.38 -7.21 6.33
C ASP A 541 -13.20 -7.55 7.27
N SER A 542 -13.35 -7.30 8.57
CA SER A 542 -12.32 -7.55 9.58
C SER A 542 -12.42 -8.91 10.28
N GLY A 543 -13.52 -9.64 10.07
CA GLY A 543 -13.83 -10.87 10.81
C GLY A 543 -14.16 -10.63 12.28
N LEU A 544 -14.50 -9.39 12.67
CA LEU A 544 -14.97 -9.07 14.03
C LEU A 544 -16.48 -9.31 14.12
N ASP A 545 -16.94 -10.00 15.17
CA ASP A 545 -18.36 -10.11 15.48
C ASP A 545 -18.77 -8.94 16.39
N LEU A 546 -19.28 -7.86 15.78
CA LEU A 546 -19.72 -6.68 16.51
C LEU A 546 -20.91 -6.96 17.43
N ASN A 547 -21.82 -7.86 17.06
CA ASN A 547 -22.96 -8.20 17.90
C ASN A 547 -22.48 -8.92 19.16
N LYS A 548 -21.53 -9.87 18.99
CA LYS A 548 -20.88 -10.52 20.12
C LYS A 548 -20.15 -9.50 20.99
N LEU A 549 -19.34 -8.61 20.40
CA LEU A 549 -18.59 -7.59 21.11
C LEU A 549 -19.52 -6.67 21.94
N ILE A 550 -20.59 -6.17 21.33
CA ILE A 550 -21.57 -5.32 22.02
C ILE A 550 -22.26 -6.09 23.16
N THR A 551 -22.65 -7.34 22.89
CA THR A 551 -23.28 -8.20 23.91
C THR A 551 -22.35 -8.45 25.08
N ASP A 552 -21.09 -8.78 24.82
CA ASP A 552 -20.08 -9.05 25.84
C ASP A 552 -19.78 -7.78 26.67
N LEU A 553 -19.70 -6.60 26.02
CA LEU A 553 -19.57 -5.31 26.71
C LEU A 553 -20.76 -5.01 27.60
N ILE A 554 -22.00 -5.25 27.12
CA ILE A 554 -23.22 -5.08 27.94
C ILE A 554 -23.18 -6.00 29.15
N VAL A 555 -22.79 -7.25 28.97
CA VAL A 555 -22.65 -8.21 30.09
C VAL A 555 -21.61 -7.71 31.09
N TYR A 556 -20.43 -7.31 30.62
CA TYR A 556 -19.34 -6.80 31.47
C TYR A 556 -19.77 -5.59 32.31
N PHE A 557 -20.47 -4.61 31.71
CA PHE A 557 -20.97 -3.44 32.46
C PHE A 557 -22.17 -3.73 33.34
N SER A 558 -22.90 -4.81 33.07
CA SER A 558 -24.04 -5.25 33.91
C SER A 558 -23.63 -6.09 35.11
N GLU A 559 -22.42 -6.68 35.08
CA GLU A 559 -21.88 -7.42 36.22
C GLU A 559 -21.58 -6.44 37.36
N GLN A 560 -22.12 -6.69 38.58
CA GLN A 560 -21.71 -5.93 39.74
C GLN A 560 -20.29 -6.29 40.14
N PRO A 561 -19.41 -5.33 40.53
CA PRO A 561 -18.12 -5.69 41.10
C PRO A 561 -18.37 -6.61 42.30
N GLU A 562 -17.70 -7.77 42.33
CA GLU A 562 -17.69 -8.62 43.49
C GLU A 562 -17.18 -7.75 44.66
N THR A 563 -18.08 -7.35 45.52
CA THR A 563 -17.70 -6.80 46.83
C THR A 563 -17.08 -7.96 47.57
N ASP A 564 -15.78 -7.93 47.79
CA ASP A 564 -15.09 -8.87 48.66
C ASP A 564 -15.89 -9.01 49.93
N GLY A 565 -16.34 -10.23 50.18
CA GLY A 565 -17.27 -10.57 51.25
C GLY A 565 -16.81 -10.06 52.58
N GLU A 566 -17.78 -9.57 53.28
CA GLU A 566 -17.78 -9.13 54.64
C GLU A 566 -16.79 -9.90 55.52
N GLY A 567 -15.75 -9.24 55.96
CA GLY A 567 -15.02 -9.65 57.15
C GLY A 567 -15.95 -9.54 58.36
N GLU A 568 -16.23 -10.67 59.02
CA GLU A 568 -17.01 -10.80 60.22
C GLU A 568 -16.69 -9.71 61.24
N GLY A 569 -17.75 -9.10 61.76
CA GLY A 569 -17.71 -8.05 62.77
C GLY A 569 -16.99 -8.48 64.02
N HIS A 570 -16.02 -7.73 64.43
CA HIS A 570 -15.62 -7.64 65.81
C HIS A 570 -16.17 -6.33 66.39
N GLN A 571 -17.12 -6.47 67.30
CA GLN A 571 -17.60 -5.38 68.19
C GLN A 571 -16.44 -4.87 69.04
N PRO A 572 -16.31 -3.57 69.27
CA PRO A 572 -15.36 -3.02 70.24
C PRO A 572 -15.97 -3.12 71.68
N GLY A 573 -15.25 -3.84 72.49
CA GLY A 573 -15.43 -3.78 73.95
C GLY A 573 -14.73 -2.56 74.51
N ASP A 574 -15.46 -1.94 75.39
CA ASP A 574 -15.29 -0.74 76.14
C ASP A 574 -14.13 -0.78 77.21
N GLN A 575 -13.72 0.43 77.64
CA GLN A 575 -12.93 0.81 78.82
C GLN A 575 -11.38 0.74 78.70
N THR A 576 -10.60 1.64 79.23
CA THR A 576 -10.62 2.75 80.18
C THR A 576 -9.25 3.43 80.15
N GLU A 577 -9.27 4.70 80.41
CA GLU A 577 -8.33 5.61 81.07
C GLU A 577 -6.89 5.20 81.40
N GLY A 578 -5.99 6.14 81.17
CA GLY A 578 -4.66 6.20 81.77
C GLY A 578 -3.78 7.33 81.24
N ASN A 579 -3.77 8.42 82.01
CA ASN A 579 -2.81 9.53 81.92
C ASN A 579 -1.35 9.04 81.99
N ASP A 580 -0.40 9.71 81.39
CA ASP A 580 0.51 10.55 82.18
C ASP A 580 1.58 11.23 81.36
N ASP A 581 2.05 12.30 81.89
CA ASP A 581 2.95 13.35 81.45
C ASP A 581 4.37 12.93 81.04
N GLY A 582 5.01 13.81 80.30
CA GLY A 582 6.48 13.77 80.22
C GLY A 582 7.06 14.80 79.24
N GLU A 583 7.37 15.95 79.78
CA GLU A 583 8.13 17.06 79.15
C GLU A 583 9.58 16.63 78.73
N GLY A 584 10.08 17.32 77.76
CA GLY A 584 11.52 17.28 77.46
C GLY A 584 11.97 18.13 76.25
N GLU A 585 12.42 19.33 76.56
CA GLU A 585 12.98 20.35 75.72
C GLU A 585 14.31 19.88 75.06
N GLY A 586 14.65 20.45 73.88
CA GLY A 586 16.01 20.40 73.39
C GLY A 586 16.15 21.01 71.96
N GLU A 587 16.53 22.26 71.95
CA GLU A 587 17.00 23.02 70.74
C GLU A 587 18.17 22.30 70.03
N ASP A 588 18.33 22.38 68.74
CA ASP A 588 19.24 23.30 68.09
C ASP A 588 19.36 23.06 66.56
N ASN A 589 19.61 24.15 65.89
CA ASN A 589 19.79 24.42 64.47
C ASN A 589 20.70 23.49 63.70
N THR A 590 20.38 23.24 62.41
CA THR A 590 21.26 23.66 61.29
C THR A 590 20.61 23.48 59.92
N GLU A 591 20.88 24.44 59.04
CA GLU A 591 20.43 24.56 57.67
C GLU A 591 20.82 23.37 56.77
N GLY A 592 19.94 22.98 55.84
CA GLY A 592 20.30 22.03 54.76
C GLY A 592 19.15 21.80 53.78
N ASN A 593 19.27 22.39 52.64
CA ASN A 593 18.63 22.21 51.35
C ASN A 593 17.51 21.14 51.23
N GLY A 594 16.31 21.63 50.96
CA GLY A 594 15.14 20.82 50.67
C GLY A 594 15.18 20.25 49.23
N GLU A 595 15.40 18.98 49.12
CA GLU A 595 14.90 18.20 47.99
C GLU A 595 13.52 17.67 48.34
N SER A 596 12.50 18.08 47.57
CA SER A 596 11.15 17.57 47.70
C SER A 596 11.16 16.07 47.34
N LYS A 597 10.99 15.21 48.34
CA LYS A 597 10.67 13.80 48.12
C LYS A 597 9.26 13.71 47.56
N GLY A 598 9.20 13.46 46.24
CA GLY A 598 7.95 13.08 45.59
C GLY A 598 7.36 11.82 46.23
N ALA A 599 6.07 11.86 46.45
CA ALA A 599 5.30 10.74 46.98
C ALA A 599 5.61 9.48 46.16
N GLY A 600 6.04 8.41 46.82
CA GLY A 600 6.36 7.13 46.18
C GLY A 600 5.13 6.58 45.48
N ALA A 601 5.30 6.28 44.19
CA ALA A 601 4.25 5.69 43.40
C ALA A 601 3.72 4.40 44.04
N THR A 602 2.41 4.21 44.03
CA THR A 602 1.76 3.00 44.54
C THR A 602 2.19 1.75 43.73
N ALA A 603 2.08 0.57 44.33
CA ALA A 603 2.47 -0.69 43.71
C ALA A 603 1.88 -0.93 42.27
N PRO A 604 0.63 -0.54 41.99
CA PRO A 604 0.06 -0.57 40.65
C PRO A 604 0.77 0.38 39.66
N GLN A 605 1.09 1.59 40.11
CA GLN A 605 1.82 2.58 39.26
C GLN A 605 3.24 2.13 38.97
N GLN A 606 3.90 1.45 39.88
CA GLN A 606 5.22 0.86 39.68
C GLN A 606 5.17 -0.34 38.71
N ARG A 607 4.05 -1.13 38.74
CA ARG A 607 3.84 -2.22 37.77
C ARG A 607 3.52 -1.68 36.36
N ALA A 608 2.67 -0.66 36.27
CA ALA A 608 2.38 0.01 34.99
C ALA A 608 3.65 0.62 34.39
N ALA A 609 4.48 1.30 35.20
CA ALA A 609 5.77 1.83 34.76
C ALA A 609 6.75 0.73 34.31
N ARG A 610 6.72 -0.46 34.93
CA ARG A 610 7.51 -1.62 34.48
C ARG A 610 6.99 -2.22 33.19
N LEU A 611 5.68 -2.26 32.97
CA LEU A 611 5.06 -2.73 31.72
C LEU A 611 5.38 -1.77 30.57
N ILE A 612 5.25 -0.47 30.78
CA ILE A 612 5.62 0.58 29.83
C ILE A 612 7.11 0.49 29.51
N LYS A 613 7.96 0.27 30.53
CA LYS A 613 9.39 0.11 30.33
C LYS A 613 9.78 -1.20 29.61
N ALA A 614 8.99 -2.26 29.76
CA ALA A 614 9.17 -3.52 29.01
C ALA A 614 8.75 -3.38 27.52
N ILE A 615 7.75 -2.52 27.24
CA ILE A 615 7.35 -2.16 25.88
C ILE A 615 8.37 -1.19 25.24
N GLU A 616 9.00 -0.34 26.05
CA GLU A 616 10.00 0.66 25.64
C GLU A 616 11.42 0.12 25.55
N THR A 617 11.69 -1.12 25.97
CA THR A 617 13.05 -1.69 25.88
C THR A 617 13.22 -2.34 24.49
N PRO A 618 13.96 -1.72 23.56
CA PRO A 618 14.15 -2.30 22.24
C PRO A 618 15.01 -3.57 22.36
N VAL A 619 14.55 -4.65 21.78
CA VAL A 619 15.24 -5.95 21.73
C VAL A 619 16.42 -5.93 20.75
N THR A 620 16.68 -4.84 20.06
CA THR A 620 17.87 -4.58 19.20
C THR A 620 17.97 -3.08 18.94
N PRO A 621 19.12 -2.54 18.61
CA PRO A 621 19.24 -1.14 18.21
C PRO A 621 18.43 -0.92 16.92
N VAL A 622 17.23 -0.45 17.09
CA VAL A 622 16.36 -0.02 16.02
C VAL A 622 16.99 1.21 15.39
N ALA A 623 17.12 1.23 14.07
CA ALA A 623 17.64 2.37 13.35
C ALA A 623 16.97 3.66 13.83
N LYS A 624 17.71 4.74 13.92
CA LYS A 624 17.29 6.06 14.42
C LYS A 624 15.95 6.53 13.83
N ASN A 625 15.68 6.12 12.60
CA ASN A 625 14.46 6.46 11.84
C ASN A 625 13.21 5.70 12.34
N VAL A 626 13.35 4.47 12.83
CA VAL A 626 12.23 3.73 13.44
C VAL A 626 11.91 4.31 14.81
N GLN A 627 12.92 4.81 15.53
CA GLN A 627 12.69 5.54 16.78
C GLN A 627 11.94 6.84 16.54
N LEU A 628 12.31 7.61 15.51
CA LEU A 628 11.60 8.83 15.10
C LEU A 628 10.17 8.54 14.66
N LEU A 629 9.94 7.46 13.90
CA LEU A 629 8.60 7.01 13.51
C LEU A 629 7.77 6.59 14.73
N HIS A 630 8.40 5.92 15.70
CA HIS A 630 7.75 5.50 16.94
C HIS A 630 7.41 6.71 17.85
N GLU A 631 8.29 7.70 17.90
CA GLU A 631 8.06 8.95 18.61
C GLU A 631 6.94 9.76 17.96
N TRP A 632 6.91 9.83 16.64
CA TRP A 632 5.85 10.47 15.87
C TRP A 632 4.50 9.77 16.05
N LEU A 633 4.43 8.44 15.92
CA LEU A 633 3.22 7.63 16.19
C LEU A 633 2.70 7.86 17.61
N ARG A 634 3.59 7.88 18.60
CA ARG A 634 3.24 8.14 20.00
C ARG A 634 2.65 9.54 20.18
N ASP A 635 3.19 10.54 19.50
CA ASP A 635 2.73 11.94 19.61
C ASP A 635 1.46 12.18 18.79
N TYR A 636 1.28 11.48 17.68
CA TYR A 636 0.04 11.44 16.90
C TYR A 636 -1.11 10.80 17.67
N LEU A 637 -0.88 9.69 18.33
CA LEU A 637 -1.90 9.00 19.15
C LEU A 637 -2.27 9.77 20.43
N LYS A 638 -1.47 10.79 20.84
CA LYS A 638 -1.77 11.69 21.95
C LYS A 638 -2.59 12.91 21.55
N LYS A 639 -2.69 13.22 20.29
CA LYS A 639 -3.55 14.28 19.73
C LYS A 639 -4.93 13.74 19.36
#